data_a87459e713098c820d5935e99c359e33
#
_entry.id   a87459e713098c820d5935e99c359e33
#
_cell.length_a   1.000
_cell.length_b   1.000
_cell.length_c   1.000
_cell.angle_alpha   90.00
_cell.angle_beta   90.00
_cell.angle_gamma   90.00
#
_symmetry.space_group_name_H-M   'P 1'
#
loop_
_entity.id
_entity.type
_entity.pdbx_description
1 polymer ?
#
loop_
_entity_poly.entity_id
_entity_poly.type
_entity_poly.pdbx_seq_one_letter_code
_entity_poly.pdbx_strand_id
1 'polypeptide(L)'
;MRFRFGSSDGFLYTVEGDTKNTKHKLIRGQWNQVTAVLNKSGNSAKLYLNGEEIGTGRMNRKDIAHSTSNFYIGKSAEEKKEGLFHINTFCGLIADIAIYNEVQTPSAFSSAETPDFNYPASRYEASLWRPQFHGMPSGSWSNETHGMTFADGRYHVFFQKNANGPYMSRLHWGHISSENLYDWREELIAIAPGESYDIKGCWSGCVFDNNGTPNILYTGVDNAKARIVQASPADQSLVKWNKQGVVIDGTPAGGFQDFRDPYYFEANGQKYIIVGTGKNGVGCCTLHKQNGTSWSNDGAIFFQGTSAAQHGTFWEMPNVTPMGDGRFLFTCTPLGTSQGVRTLCWVGTIGSDGKFTADGNGIQYLEMGGISRDGYGLLSPTIYQKDGKTLLLGIVPDKLPTRDNYEMGWAHNYSLPREISLASDGTLVQKPYSGLTGMRTDNSYTLNGKIIGTQSLAPVSGRQLELQGRFTVTSGEMGFRFLKSGSRQASLTYNADNGMLTLDLTQLDRTANDNDSYKGTYSASLPKKPANGETLTLHVYLDGSIADIFVNDTWAFSVRLFPTNASQVEAEVFATAETQADVQAWTLDATNGTGTGIFMTPVTGNEVSKAVYNLQGIRQSTVPQSGIFIQNGRKYVAR
;
A
#
# COMPACT_ATOMS: atom_id res chain seq x y z
N MET A 1 -2.01 4.22 30.52
CA MET A 1 -0.71 4.93 30.40
C MET A 1 0.09 4.66 31.65
N ARG A 2 1.43 4.57 31.57
CA ARG A 2 2.29 4.25 32.72
C ARG A 2 3.52 5.13 32.72
N PHE A 3 3.85 5.69 33.87
CA PHE A 3 5.09 6.42 34.13
C PHE A 3 5.92 5.66 35.17
N ARG A 4 7.20 5.42 34.90
CA ARG A 4 8.13 4.74 35.81
C ARG A 4 9.36 5.57 36.05
N PHE A 5 9.89 5.52 37.27
CA PHE A 5 11.15 6.16 37.62
C PHE A 5 11.88 5.36 38.71
N GLY A 6 13.17 5.34 38.64
CA GLY A 6 14.04 4.80 39.69
C GLY A 6 14.28 5.85 40.76
N SER A 7 14.38 5.43 42.02
CA SER A 7 14.72 6.31 43.12
C SER A 7 16.07 5.96 43.74
N SER A 8 16.64 6.90 44.47
CA SER A 8 17.95 6.78 45.10
C SER A 8 18.04 5.68 46.15
N ASP A 9 16.94 5.13 46.59
CA ASP A 9 16.87 3.97 47.50
C ASP A 9 16.84 2.61 46.73
N GLY A 10 17.01 2.62 45.44
CA GLY A 10 17.07 1.43 44.58
C GLY A 10 15.72 0.84 44.19
N PHE A 11 14.61 1.51 44.49
CA PHE A 11 13.28 1.06 44.08
C PHE A 11 12.83 1.67 42.75
N LEU A 12 12.03 0.88 42.02
CA LEU A 12 11.34 1.33 40.82
C LEU A 12 9.89 1.68 41.16
N TYR A 13 9.57 2.95 41.10
CA TYR A 13 8.21 3.42 41.32
C TYR A 13 7.44 3.49 40.01
N THR A 14 6.13 3.21 40.08
CA THR A 14 5.24 3.22 38.92
C THR A 14 3.99 4.00 39.25
N VAL A 15 3.62 4.91 38.34
CA VAL A 15 2.31 5.58 38.32
C VAL A 15 1.56 5.10 37.11
N GLU A 16 0.36 4.57 37.30
CA GLU A 16 -0.49 4.07 36.21
C GLU A 16 -1.77 4.91 36.14
N GLY A 17 -2.12 5.30 34.92
CA GLY A 17 -3.42 5.87 34.65
C GLY A 17 -4.50 4.79 34.66
N ASP A 18 -5.69 5.12 35.12
CA ASP A 18 -6.83 4.21 35.10
C ASP A 18 -7.23 3.91 33.65
N THR A 19 -6.95 2.68 33.22
CA THR A 19 -7.25 2.21 31.85
C THR A 19 -8.73 1.90 31.59
N LYS A 20 -9.54 1.84 32.67
CA LYS A 20 -10.98 1.58 32.57
C LYS A 20 -11.76 2.87 32.25
N ASN A 21 -11.24 4.02 32.64
CA ASN A 21 -11.85 5.30 32.34
C ASN A 21 -11.52 5.72 30.89
N THR A 22 -12.55 5.90 30.06
CA THR A 22 -12.39 6.29 28.64
C THR A 22 -11.75 7.65 28.46
N LYS A 23 -11.92 8.58 29.43
CA LYS A 23 -11.28 9.90 29.44
C LYS A 23 -9.75 9.83 29.65
N HIS A 24 -9.25 8.73 30.19
CA HIS A 24 -7.82 8.49 30.45
C HIS A 24 -7.13 7.77 29.29
N LYS A 25 -7.73 7.76 28.09
CA LYS A 25 -7.13 7.18 26.88
C LYS A 25 -6.67 8.29 25.93
N LEU A 26 -5.52 8.07 25.29
CA LEU A 26 -5.07 8.92 24.19
C LEU A 26 -6.13 8.97 23.09
N ILE A 27 -6.45 10.16 22.62
CA ILE A 27 -7.36 10.36 21.51
C ILE A 27 -6.54 10.22 20.22
N ARG A 28 -6.84 9.19 19.42
CA ARG A 28 -6.17 8.96 18.13
C ARG A 28 -6.47 10.09 17.15
N GLY A 29 -5.46 10.46 16.36
CA GLY A 29 -5.58 11.51 15.36
C GLY A 29 -5.66 12.92 15.90
N GLN A 30 -5.27 13.12 17.15
CA GLN A 30 -5.19 14.43 17.79
C GLN A 30 -3.89 14.54 18.58
N TRP A 31 -3.40 15.75 18.76
CA TRP A 31 -2.35 16.02 19.73
C TRP A 31 -2.87 15.76 21.14
N ASN A 32 -2.06 15.10 21.94
CA ASN A 32 -2.33 14.84 23.35
C ASN A 32 -1.13 15.28 24.16
N GLN A 33 -1.36 16.04 25.23
CA GLN A 33 -0.31 16.41 26.18
C GLN A 33 -0.23 15.35 27.28
N VAL A 34 0.97 14.82 27.48
CA VAL A 34 1.29 13.88 28.57
C VAL A 34 2.29 14.54 29.49
N THR A 35 1.93 14.71 30.78
CA THR A 35 2.81 15.32 31.77
C THR A 35 3.00 14.38 32.96
N ALA A 36 4.23 14.15 33.36
CA ALA A 36 4.58 13.46 34.59
C ALA A 36 5.22 14.44 35.59
N VAL A 37 4.69 14.48 36.81
CA VAL A 37 5.13 15.40 37.85
C VAL A 37 5.63 14.60 39.04
N LEU A 38 6.88 14.84 39.44
CA LEU A 38 7.47 14.29 40.66
C LEU A 38 7.62 15.43 41.69
N ASN A 39 6.96 15.27 42.84
CA ASN A 39 7.04 16.24 43.95
C ASN A 39 7.61 15.54 45.19
N LYS A 40 8.92 15.73 45.41
CA LYS A 40 9.63 15.11 46.54
C LYS A 40 9.10 15.65 47.89
N SER A 41 8.92 16.94 48.05
CA SER A 41 8.43 17.55 49.29
C SER A 41 6.98 17.14 49.60
N GLY A 42 6.15 17.07 48.59
CA GLY A 42 4.75 16.60 48.68
C GLY A 42 4.60 15.08 48.68
N ASN A 43 5.69 14.31 48.58
CA ASN A 43 5.70 12.84 48.55
C ASN A 43 4.74 12.25 47.49
N SER A 44 4.68 12.86 46.29
CA SER A 44 3.76 12.46 45.27
C SER A 44 4.41 12.36 43.89
N ALA A 45 3.94 11.40 43.12
CA ALA A 45 4.19 11.28 41.69
C ALA A 45 2.84 11.23 40.98
N LYS A 46 2.66 12.05 39.96
CA LYS A 46 1.38 12.22 39.26
C LYS A 46 1.57 12.11 37.76
N LEU A 47 0.55 11.56 37.09
CA LEU A 47 0.47 11.47 35.65
C LEU A 47 -0.78 12.21 35.16
N TYR A 48 -0.61 13.07 34.18
CA TYR A 48 -1.66 13.88 33.59
C TYR A 48 -1.80 13.58 32.10
N LEU A 49 -3.03 13.63 31.61
CA LEU A 49 -3.36 13.61 30.19
C LEU A 49 -4.25 14.82 29.88
N ASN A 50 -3.80 15.67 28.95
CA ASN A 50 -4.48 16.89 28.54
C ASN A 50 -4.86 17.81 29.72
N GLY A 51 -4.00 17.86 30.73
CA GLY A 51 -4.18 18.65 31.96
C GLY A 51 -5.00 17.95 33.05
N GLU A 52 -5.66 16.83 32.76
CA GLU A 52 -6.44 16.03 33.74
C GLU A 52 -5.54 15.00 34.44
N GLU A 53 -5.60 14.91 35.76
CA GLU A 53 -4.87 13.88 36.50
C GLU A 53 -5.47 12.52 36.26
N ILE A 54 -4.67 11.60 35.69
CA ILE A 54 -5.10 10.24 35.36
C ILE A 54 -4.48 9.17 36.23
N GLY A 55 -3.50 9.52 37.04
CA GLY A 55 -2.86 8.60 37.98
C GLY A 55 -2.03 9.32 39.01
N THR A 56 -1.99 8.76 40.21
CA THR A 56 -1.20 9.26 41.34
C THR A 56 -0.48 8.13 42.07
N GLY A 57 0.65 8.42 42.64
CA GLY A 57 1.47 7.50 43.43
C GLY A 57 2.31 8.25 44.45
N ARG A 58 3.04 7.50 45.27
CA ARG A 58 4.00 8.04 46.25
C ARG A 58 5.43 7.87 45.71
N MET A 59 6.35 8.75 46.13
CA MET A 59 7.78 8.63 45.82
C MET A 59 8.66 8.52 47.09
N ASN A 60 8.06 8.36 48.26
CA ASN A 60 8.71 8.19 49.55
C ASN A 60 9.76 9.25 49.88
N ARG A 61 9.59 10.49 49.37
CA ARG A 61 10.49 11.63 49.53
C ARG A 61 11.95 11.36 49.13
N LYS A 62 12.16 10.38 48.25
CA LYS A 62 13.49 10.03 47.74
C LYS A 62 13.81 10.81 46.47
N ASP A 63 15.09 10.97 46.21
CA ASP A 63 15.56 11.56 44.96
C ASP A 63 15.41 10.57 43.80
N ILE A 64 15.33 11.08 42.59
CA ILE A 64 15.40 10.25 41.40
C ILE A 64 16.80 9.65 41.31
N ALA A 65 16.88 8.37 40.97
CA ALA A 65 18.16 7.73 40.74
C ALA A 65 18.88 8.35 39.55
N HIS A 66 20.17 8.68 39.76
CA HIS A 66 21.01 9.07 38.64
C HIS A 66 21.35 7.82 37.83
N SER A 67 21.16 7.93 36.52
CA SER A 67 21.48 6.86 35.56
C SER A 67 22.62 7.33 34.65
N THR A 68 23.55 6.43 34.35
CA THR A 68 24.58 6.64 33.31
C THR A 68 24.07 6.22 31.92
N SER A 69 22.86 5.68 31.86
CA SER A 69 22.23 5.28 30.60
C SER A 69 21.70 6.49 29.83
N ASN A 70 21.61 6.35 28.51
CA ASN A 70 21.02 7.38 27.67
C ASN A 70 19.54 7.62 28.01
N PHE A 71 19.12 8.85 27.87
CA PHE A 71 17.71 9.21 27.88
C PHE A 71 17.10 8.90 26.50
N TYR A 72 16.02 8.16 26.47
CA TYR A 72 15.34 7.76 25.23
C TYR A 72 13.98 8.44 25.11
N ILE A 73 13.68 8.91 23.90
CA ILE A 73 12.38 9.43 23.50
C ILE A 73 11.80 8.49 22.45
N GLY A 74 10.53 8.09 22.60
CA GLY A 74 9.84 7.23 21.66
C GLY A 74 10.19 5.75 21.72
N LYS A 75 11.11 5.33 22.61
CA LYS A 75 11.40 3.91 22.84
C LYS A 75 11.69 3.59 24.30
N SER A 76 11.53 2.35 24.68
CA SER A 76 11.95 1.84 26.00
C SER A 76 13.45 1.61 26.04
N ALA A 77 14.06 1.76 27.24
CA ALA A 77 15.44 1.34 27.51
C ALA A 77 15.56 -0.21 27.53
N GLU A 78 14.48 -0.93 27.80
CA GLU A 78 14.46 -2.38 27.63
C GLU A 78 14.59 -2.72 26.15
N GLU A 79 15.66 -3.40 25.81
CA GLU A 79 15.90 -3.83 24.45
C GLU A 79 15.12 -5.12 24.15
N LYS A 80 13.95 -4.97 23.54
CA LYS A 80 13.26 -6.09 22.89
C LYS A 80 13.41 -5.93 21.40
N LYS A 81 13.93 -6.99 20.77
CA LYS A 81 14.15 -7.04 19.32
C LYS A 81 13.43 -8.23 18.71
N GLU A 82 12.98 -8.04 17.49
CA GLU A 82 12.63 -9.09 16.55
C GLU A 82 13.59 -8.95 15.36
N GLY A 83 14.57 -9.86 15.26
CA GLY A 83 15.70 -9.70 14.36
C GLY A 83 16.47 -8.39 14.63
N LEU A 84 16.55 -7.52 13.65
CA LEU A 84 17.20 -6.21 13.74
C LEU A 84 16.30 -5.12 14.35
N PHE A 85 14.99 -5.35 14.42
CA PHE A 85 14.02 -4.32 14.76
C PHE A 85 13.78 -4.21 16.27
N HIS A 86 13.81 -2.97 16.75
CA HIS A 86 13.37 -2.67 18.11
C HIS A 86 11.84 -2.62 18.16
N ILE A 87 11.20 -3.48 18.96
CA ILE A 87 9.73 -3.59 19.02
C ILE A 87 9.10 -2.79 20.17
N ASN A 88 9.90 -2.26 21.11
CA ASN A 88 9.43 -1.40 22.21
C ASN A 88 9.53 0.09 21.84
N THR A 89 8.92 0.46 20.71
CA THR A 89 8.90 1.83 20.20
C THR A 89 7.49 2.42 20.28
N PHE A 90 7.42 3.73 20.43
CA PHE A 90 6.17 4.48 20.27
C PHE A 90 5.86 4.62 18.77
N CYS A 91 4.63 4.34 18.39
CA CYS A 91 4.16 4.53 17.03
C CYS A 91 3.25 5.77 16.98
N GLY A 92 3.78 6.87 16.47
CA GLY A 92 3.09 8.16 16.41
C GLY A 92 4.08 9.31 16.29
N LEU A 93 3.57 10.52 16.38
CA LEU A 93 4.33 11.76 16.39
C LEU A 93 4.59 12.21 17.82
N ILE A 94 5.75 12.75 18.07
CA ILE A 94 6.16 13.34 19.35
C ILE A 94 6.67 14.75 19.07
N ALA A 95 6.15 15.73 19.79
CA ALA A 95 6.56 17.13 19.69
C ALA A 95 6.65 17.77 21.10
N ASP A 96 7.24 18.92 21.19
CA ASP A 96 7.25 19.82 22.37
C ASP A 96 7.68 19.14 23.67
N ILE A 97 8.86 18.49 23.63
CA ILE A 97 9.41 17.82 24.79
C ILE A 97 10.08 18.84 25.70
N ALA A 98 9.62 18.93 26.96
CA ALA A 98 10.20 19.79 27.96
C ALA A 98 10.45 19.05 29.27
N ILE A 99 11.51 19.40 29.98
CA ILE A 99 11.88 18.88 31.30
C ILE A 99 12.12 20.08 32.20
N TYR A 100 11.41 20.12 33.32
CA TYR A 100 11.53 21.19 34.32
C TYR A 100 12.17 20.65 35.58
N ASN A 101 12.93 21.47 36.27
CA ASN A 101 13.53 21.16 37.58
C ASN A 101 12.67 21.58 38.76
N GLU A 102 11.44 22.03 38.49
CA GLU A 102 10.46 22.45 39.48
C GLU A 102 9.12 21.80 39.20
N VAL A 103 8.26 21.76 40.23
CA VAL A 103 6.91 21.21 40.11
C VAL A 103 6.04 22.16 39.29
N GLN A 104 5.57 21.69 38.13
CA GLN A 104 4.61 22.39 37.29
C GLN A 104 3.23 21.74 37.42
N THR A 105 2.18 22.55 37.47
CA THR A 105 0.79 22.07 37.40
C THR A 105 0.33 22.21 35.96
N PRO A 106 0.04 21.10 35.24
CA PRO A 106 -0.43 21.19 33.86
C PRO A 106 -1.79 21.88 33.78
N SER A 107 -1.93 22.78 32.83
CA SER A 107 -3.23 23.36 32.46
C SER A 107 -3.97 22.46 31.48
N ALA A 108 -5.29 22.70 31.33
CA ALA A 108 -6.07 22.03 30.28
C ALA A 108 -5.41 22.25 28.91
N PHE A 109 -5.31 21.15 28.14
CA PHE A 109 -4.72 21.16 26.81
C PHE A 109 -5.75 20.74 25.77
N SER A 110 -5.80 21.49 24.70
CA SER A 110 -6.48 21.11 23.47
C SER A 110 -5.72 21.71 22.29
N SER A 111 -5.70 21.02 21.17
CA SER A 111 -5.14 21.52 19.92
C SER A 111 -6.16 21.37 18.80
N ALA A 112 -6.36 22.44 18.04
CA ALA A 112 -7.15 22.41 16.81
C ALA A 112 -6.32 21.86 15.62
N GLU A 113 -5.00 21.73 15.78
CA GLU A 113 -4.11 21.23 14.76
C GLU A 113 -4.28 19.71 14.62
N THR A 114 -4.47 19.25 13.37
CA THR A 114 -4.46 17.83 13.03
C THR A 114 -3.02 17.41 12.74
N PRO A 115 -2.50 16.36 13.41
CA PRO A 115 -1.18 15.86 13.12
C PRO A 115 -1.06 15.39 11.67
N ASP A 116 0.02 15.77 10.98
CA ASP A 116 0.38 15.21 9.67
C ASP A 116 1.26 13.98 9.87
N PHE A 117 0.77 12.82 9.41
CA PHE A 117 1.46 11.53 9.52
C PHE A 117 2.39 11.24 8.35
N ASN A 118 2.41 12.11 7.33
CA ASN A 118 3.28 11.95 6.18
C ASN A 118 4.69 12.38 6.52
N TYR A 119 5.66 11.57 6.11
CA TYR A 119 7.05 11.98 6.22
C TYR A 119 7.37 13.05 5.17
N PRO A 120 8.19 14.04 5.51
CA PRO A 120 8.62 15.02 4.52
C PRO A 120 9.36 14.34 3.37
N ALA A 121 9.14 14.80 2.13
CA ALA A 121 9.77 14.25 0.93
C ALA A 121 11.31 14.20 1.05
N SER A 122 11.90 15.17 1.75
CA SER A 122 13.35 15.24 2.02
C SER A 122 13.92 14.02 2.75
N ARG A 123 13.09 13.25 3.49
CA ARG A 123 13.52 12.01 4.15
C ARG A 123 14.06 10.98 3.16
N TYR A 124 13.52 10.95 1.94
CA TYR A 124 13.85 9.97 0.93
C TYR A 124 14.52 10.56 -0.31
N GLU A 125 14.92 11.83 -0.27
CA GLU A 125 15.51 12.54 -1.41
C GLU A 125 16.75 11.82 -1.98
N ALA A 126 17.57 11.24 -1.11
CA ALA A 126 18.75 10.47 -1.52
C ALA A 126 18.44 9.01 -1.91
N SER A 127 17.20 8.54 -1.76
CA SER A 127 16.85 7.15 -2.07
C SER A 127 16.79 6.92 -3.56
N LEU A 128 17.55 5.93 -4.03
CA LEU A 128 17.48 5.47 -5.43
C LEU A 128 16.24 4.60 -5.67
N TRP A 129 15.65 4.05 -4.61
CA TRP A 129 14.65 2.98 -4.66
C TRP A 129 13.23 3.42 -4.30
N ARG A 130 13.09 4.53 -3.56
CA ARG A 130 11.76 4.98 -3.13
C ARG A 130 10.91 5.37 -4.35
N PRO A 131 9.75 4.70 -4.59
CA PRO A 131 8.79 5.14 -5.58
C PRO A 131 8.19 6.50 -5.23
N GLN A 132 7.83 7.28 -6.25
CA GLN A 132 7.26 8.62 -6.09
C GLN A 132 5.77 8.66 -6.38
N PHE A 133 5.27 7.78 -7.27
CA PHE A 133 3.87 7.79 -7.68
C PHE A 133 3.16 6.44 -7.52
N HIS A 134 3.86 5.36 -7.18
CA HIS A 134 3.21 4.13 -6.75
C HIS A 134 2.65 4.27 -5.33
N GLY A 135 1.45 3.73 -5.10
CA GLY A 135 0.82 3.76 -3.78
C GLY A 135 1.67 3.04 -2.74
N MET A 136 1.89 3.71 -1.62
CA MET A 136 2.55 3.14 -0.45
C MET A 136 2.42 4.08 0.76
N PRO A 137 2.53 3.58 2.00
CA PRO A 137 2.59 4.46 3.16
C PRO A 137 3.89 5.25 3.21
N SER A 138 3.92 6.30 4.01
CA SER A 138 5.10 7.14 4.23
C SER A 138 6.30 6.35 4.74
N GLY A 139 6.06 5.28 5.47
CA GLY A 139 7.09 4.36 5.95
C GLY A 139 6.51 3.11 6.60
N SER A 140 7.38 2.32 7.24
CA SER A 140 7.02 1.08 7.91
C SER A 140 6.67 -0.06 6.92
N TRP A 141 6.09 -1.14 7.43
CA TRP A 141 5.72 -2.30 6.63
C TRP A 141 4.29 -2.20 6.13
N SER A 142 4.09 -2.47 4.87
CA SER A 142 2.77 -2.66 4.25
C SER A 142 2.73 -3.99 3.52
N ASN A 143 1.53 -4.53 3.31
CA ASN A 143 1.31 -5.76 2.58
C ASN A 143 0.01 -5.64 1.76
N GLU A 144 -0.74 -6.70 1.62
CA GLU A 144 -1.96 -6.83 0.82
C GLU A 144 -2.86 -5.60 0.85
N THR A 145 -3.44 -5.26 -0.29
CA THR A 145 -4.49 -4.26 -0.37
C THR A 145 -5.83 -4.90 -0.01
N HIS A 146 -6.58 -4.28 0.88
CA HIS A 146 -7.82 -4.85 1.41
C HIS A 146 -9.08 -4.34 0.72
N GLY A 147 -9.02 -3.17 0.14
CA GLY A 147 -10.15 -2.58 -0.56
C GLY A 147 -9.87 -1.16 -1.00
N MET A 148 -10.58 -0.75 -2.04
CA MET A 148 -10.58 0.61 -2.56
C MET A 148 -12.01 1.13 -2.61
N THR A 149 -12.19 2.42 -2.32
CA THR A 149 -13.47 3.12 -2.48
C THR A 149 -13.22 4.58 -2.83
N PHE A 150 -14.26 5.29 -3.25
CA PHE A 150 -14.18 6.72 -3.54
C PHE A 150 -15.17 7.49 -2.65
N ALA A 151 -14.67 8.44 -1.92
CA ALA A 151 -15.45 9.30 -1.06
C ALA A 151 -14.76 10.66 -0.92
N ASP A 152 -15.52 11.72 -0.69
CA ASP A 152 -15.03 13.09 -0.47
C ASP A 152 -13.99 13.54 -1.51
N GLY A 153 -14.25 13.20 -2.81
CA GLY A 153 -13.40 13.57 -3.93
C GLY A 153 -12.08 12.77 -4.04
N ARG A 154 -11.89 11.73 -3.24
CA ARG A 154 -10.64 10.96 -3.19
C ARG A 154 -10.89 9.46 -3.31
N TYR A 155 -9.94 8.76 -3.93
CA TYR A 155 -9.79 7.33 -3.81
C TYR A 155 -9.14 7.02 -2.46
N HIS A 156 -9.67 6.05 -1.74
CA HIS A 156 -9.17 5.55 -0.48
C HIS A 156 -8.77 4.09 -0.66
N VAL A 157 -7.53 3.75 -0.32
CA VAL A 157 -7.03 2.37 -0.37
C VAL A 157 -6.62 1.95 1.04
N PHE A 158 -7.16 0.82 1.46
CA PHE A 158 -6.86 0.20 2.74
C PHE A 158 -5.96 -1.02 2.54
N PHE A 159 -5.08 -1.28 3.51
CA PHE A 159 -4.06 -2.31 3.36
C PHE A 159 -3.57 -2.83 4.72
N GLN A 160 -2.92 -3.97 4.68
CA GLN A 160 -2.29 -4.56 5.85
C GLN A 160 -1.04 -3.76 6.24
N LYS A 161 -0.96 -3.32 7.50
CA LYS A 161 0.13 -2.47 8.02
C LYS A 161 0.65 -2.94 9.37
N ASN A 162 1.98 -2.93 9.52
CA ASN A 162 2.61 -2.79 10.82
C ASN A 162 3.20 -1.38 10.92
N ALA A 163 2.67 -0.58 11.83
CA ALA A 163 3.07 0.82 11.96
C ALA A 163 4.37 1.03 12.73
N ASN A 164 4.90 0.00 13.43
CA ASN A 164 6.08 0.12 14.29
C ASN A 164 7.41 0.00 13.55
N GLY A 165 7.40 -0.44 12.30
CA GLY A 165 8.63 -0.60 11.53
C GLY A 165 8.42 -1.43 10.27
N PRO A 166 9.44 -1.52 9.39
CA PRO A 166 9.35 -2.19 8.10
C PRO A 166 9.50 -3.71 8.21
N TYR A 167 8.76 -4.34 9.11
CA TYR A 167 8.73 -5.78 9.36
C TYR A 167 7.32 -6.22 9.74
N MET A 168 6.96 -7.46 9.45
CA MET A 168 5.67 -8.02 9.85
C MET A 168 5.62 -8.22 11.37
N SER A 169 4.56 -7.71 12.01
CA SER A 169 4.29 -7.89 13.43
C SER A 169 2.78 -7.82 13.68
N ARG A 170 2.33 -7.05 14.67
CA ARG A 170 0.92 -6.89 14.98
C ARG A 170 0.19 -6.09 13.90
N LEU A 171 -0.74 -6.74 13.22
CA LEU A 171 -1.37 -6.20 12.01
C LEU A 171 -2.50 -5.23 12.30
N HIS A 172 -2.48 -4.14 11.54
CA HIS A 172 -3.46 -3.06 11.50
C HIS A 172 -3.96 -2.88 10.07
N TRP A 173 -5.04 -2.15 9.88
CA TRP A 173 -5.41 -1.61 8.58
C TRP A 173 -4.82 -0.22 8.42
N GLY A 174 -3.84 -0.09 7.55
CA GLY A 174 -3.34 1.17 7.05
C GLY A 174 -4.33 1.80 6.07
N HIS A 175 -4.11 3.07 5.74
CA HIS A 175 -4.96 3.83 4.87
C HIS A 175 -4.14 4.88 4.13
N ILE A 176 -4.25 4.89 2.81
CA ILE A 176 -3.76 5.96 1.94
C ILE A 176 -4.89 6.50 1.09
N SER A 177 -4.80 7.75 0.68
CA SER A 177 -5.77 8.38 -0.21
C SER A 177 -5.12 9.17 -1.34
N SER A 178 -5.84 9.32 -2.46
CA SER A 178 -5.37 10.04 -3.64
C SER A 178 -6.55 10.63 -4.42
N GLU A 179 -6.39 11.80 -5.01
CA GLU A 179 -7.38 12.37 -5.93
C GLU A 179 -7.29 11.75 -7.33
N ASN A 180 -6.13 11.20 -7.70
CA ASN A 180 -5.76 10.83 -9.07
C ASN A 180 -5.11 9.46 -9.22
N LEU A 181 -4.93 8.70 -8.10
CA LEU A 181 -4.32 7.37 -8.03
C LEU A 181 -2.80 7.33 -8.31
N TYR A 182 -2.11 8.47 -8.26
CA TYR A 182 -0.65 8.53 -8.38
C TYR A 182 0.00 9.56 -7.44
N ASP A 183 -0.74 10.52 -6.89
CA ASP A 183 -0.30 11.40 -5.80
C ASP A 183 -0.97 10.95 -4.50
N TRP A 184 -0.21 10.28 -3.64
CA TRP A 184 -0.71 9.58 -2.47
C TRP A 184 -0.31 10.27 -1.17
N ARG A 185 -1.25 10.29 -0.23
CA ARG A 185 -0.97 10.66 1.15
C ARG A 185 -1.38 9.54 2.10
N GLU A 186 -0.64 9.40 3.19
CA GLU A 186 -1.00 8.49 4.27
C GLU A 186 -2.02 9.14 5.20
N GLU A 187 -3.07 8.38 5.53
CA GLU A 187 -4.10 8.74 6.48
C GLU A 187 -3.87 8.04 7.83
N LEU A 188 -4.71 8.32 8.81
CA LEU A 188 -4.70 7.56 10.05
C LEU A 188 -4.91 6.07 9.81
N ILE A 189 -4.32 5.24 10.67
CA ILE A 189 -4.65 3.82 10.73
C ILE A 189 -6.17 3.68 10.89
N ALA A 190 -6.83 3.00 9.94
CA ALA A 190 -8.27 2.84 9.93
C ALA A 190 -8.74 1.91 11.06
N ILE A 191 -8.19 0.69 11.12
CA ILE A 191 -8.55 -0.31 12.15
C ILE A 191 -7.29 -0.74 12.91
N ALA A 192 -7.35 -0.66 14.24
CA ALA A 192 -6.28 -1.12 15.13
C ALA A 192 -6.79 -2.21 16.08
N PRO A 193 -5.98 -3.20 16.45
CA PRO A 193 -6.33 -4.20 17.45
C PRO A 193 -6.66 -3.55 18.79
N GLY A 194 -7.63 -4.11 19.52
CA GLY A 194 -8.00 -3.59 20.84
C GLY A 194 -9.15 -4.30 21.52
N GLU A 195 -10.02 -4.92 20.74
CA GLU A 195 -11.14 -5.68 21.24
C GLU A 195 -10.75 -7.14 21.52
N SER A 196 -11.55 -7.86 22.32
CA SER A 196 -11.26 -9.24 22.67
C SER A 196 -11.18 -10.18 21.46
N TYR A 197 -11.89 -9.86 20.41
CA TYR A 197 -11.95 -10.66 19.17
C TYR A 197 -10.84 -10.31 18.16
N ASP A 198 -10.06 -9.26 18.37
CA ASP A 198 -8.98 -8.85 17.47
C ASP A 198 -7.70 -8.45 18.19
N ILE A 199 -7.56 -8.85 19.43
CA ILE A 199 -6.43 -8.43 20.29
C ILE A 199 -5.06 -8.82 19.73
N LYS A 200 -5.00 -9.84 18.87
CA LYS A 200 -3.76 -10.29 18.21
C LYS A 200 -3.52 -9.68 16.84
N GLY A 201 -4.53 -9.13 16.22
CA GLY A 201 -4.41 -8.46 14.93
C GLY A 201 -5.75 -8.23 14.25
N CYS A 202 -5.78 -7.17 13.44
CA CYS A 202 -6.82 -6.93 12.45
C CYS A 202 -6.25 -7.33 11.10
N TRP A 203 -6.59 -8.57 10.66
CA TRP A 203 -6.07 -9.14 9.43
C TRP A 203 -6.92 -8.72 8.24
N SER A 204 -6.61 -9.23 7.07
CA SER A 204 -7.15 -8.82 5.79
C SER A 204 -8.66 -9.03 5.64
N GLY A 205 -9.22 -8.42 4.61
CA GLY A 205 -10.64 -8.45 4.28
C GLY A 205 -10.98 -7.52 3.12
N CYS A 206 -12.14 -6.89 3.14
CA CYS A 206 -12.59 -6.01 2.06
C CYS A 206 -13.28 -4.73 2.54
N VAL A 207 -13.35 -3.76 1.63
CA VAL A 207 -14.29 -2.63 1.72
C VAL A 207 -15.46 -2.91 0.78
N PHE A 208 -16.67 -2.70 1.23
CA PHE A 208 -17.88 -2.92 0.45
C PHE A 208 -18.89 -1.80 0.63
N ASP A 209 -19.74 -1.61 -0.36
CA ASP A 209 -20.84 -0.65 -0.25
C ASP A 209 -22.00 -1.27 0.55
N ASN A 210 -22.35 -0.63 1.64
CA ASN A 210 -23.54 -0.95 2.41
C ASN A 210 -24.60 0.16 2.24
N ASN A 211 -25.38 0.07 1.17
CA ASN A 211 -26.42 1.03 0.82
C ASN A 211 -25.91 2.48 0.69
N GLY A 212 -24.84 2.68 -0.08
CA GLY A 212 -24.23 3.98 -0.32
C GLY A 212 -23.22 4.43 0.75
N THR A 213 -22.92 3.57 1.73
CA THR A 213 -21.91 3.84 2.77
C THR A 213 -20.82 2.78 2.72
N PRO A 214 -19.55 3.14 2.51
CA PRO A 214 -18.46 2.17 2.58
C PRO A 214 -18.37 1.53 3.97
N ASN A 215 -18.32 0.21 4.01
CA ASN A 215 -18.13 -0.58 5.23
C ASN A 215 -16.92 -1.49 5.08
N ILE A 216 -16.32 -1.91 6.16
CA ILE A 216 -15.20 -2.84 6.21
C ILE A 216 -15.68 -4.18 6.77
N LEU A 217 -15.30 -5.29 6.12
CA LEU A 217 -15.22 -6.61 6.72
C LEU A 217 -13.77 -6.99 6.87
N TYR A 218 -13.36 -7.46 8.04
CA TYR A 218 -11.98 -7.87 8.30
C TYR A 218 -11.91 -9.12 9.18
N THR A 219 -10.77 -9.77 9.14
CA THR A 219 -10.49 -10.91 10.00
C THR A 219 -9.92 -10.43 11.33
N GLY A 220 -10.71 -10.50 12.39
CA GLY A 220 -10.26 -10.27 13.76
C GLY A 220 -9.68 -11.54 14.37
N VAL A 221 -8.47 -11.46 14.93
CA VAL A 221 -7.75 -12.61 15.48
C VAL A 221 -7.50 -12.44 16.97
N ASP A 222 -7.87 -13.46 17.74
CA ASP A 222 -7.54 -13.58 19.17
C ASP A 222 -6.57 -14.75 19.42
N ASN A 223 -6.47 -15.22 20.67
CA ASN A 223 -5.61 -16.36 21.03
C ASN A 223 -6.16 -17.72 20.59
N ALA A 224 -7.41 -17.80 20.16
CA ALA A 224 -8.13 -19.06 19.93
C ALA A 224 -8.56 -19.24 18.47
N LYS A 225 -9.07 -18.20 17.82
CA LYS A 225 -9.64 -18.31 16.48
C LYS A 225 -9.67 -16.98 15.72
N ALA A 226 -9.87 -17.09 14.40
CA ALA A 226 -10.22 -16.00 13.53
C ALA A 226 -11.74 -15.82 13.48
N ARG A 227 -12.20 -14.56 13.36
CA ARG A 227 -13.62 -14.18 13.22
C ARG A 227 -13.76 -13.12 12.15
N ILE A 228 -14.91 -13.06 11.50
CA ILE A 228 -15.21 -11.97 10.59
C ILE A 228 -15.91 -10.86 11.36
N VAL A 229 -15.36 -9.69 11.27
CA VAL A 229 -15.77 -8.49 12.02
C VAL A 229 -16.14 -7.39 11.05
N GLN A 230 -17.17 -6.61 11.38
CA GLN A 230 -17.58 -5.45 10.60
C GLN A 230 -17.17 -4.14 11.28
N ALA A 231 -16.85 -3.13 10.46
CA ALA A 231 -16.67 -1.76 10.89
C ALA A 231 -17.38 -0.80 9.91
N SER A 232 -17.85 0.32 10.43
CA SER A 232 -18.46 1.41 9.67
C SER A 232 -17.66 2.70 9.84
N PRO A 233 -17.65 3.61 8.87
CA PRO A 233 -16.97 4.88 9.00
C PRO A 233 -17.66 5.75 10.05
N ALA A 234 -16.88 6.59 10.74
CA ALA A 234 -17.42 7.58 11.67
C ALA A 234 -18.04 8.78 10.93
N ASP A 235 -17.52 9.08 9.76
CA ASP A 235 -17.95 10.18 8.88
C ASP A 235 -17.54 9.91 7.42
N GLN A 236 -17.86 10.81 6.52
CA GLN A 236 -17.60 10.66 5.08
C GLN A 236 -16.11 10.75 4.69
N SER A 237 -15.24 11.23 5.58
CA SER A 237 -13.80 11.28 5.31
C SER A 237 -13.12 9.91 5.29
N LEU A 238 -13.78 8.88 5.79
CA LEU A 238 -13.28 7.51 5.93
C LEU A 238 -11.97 7.38 6.74
N VAL A 239 -11.59 8.41 7.49
CA VAL A 239 -10.35 8.43 8.29
C VAL A 239 -10.53 7.69 9.61
N LYS A 240 -11.72 7.77 10.20
CA LYS A 240 -12.05 7.12 11.49
C LYS A 240 -13.13 6.07 11.29
N TRP A 241 -12.97 4.94 11.96
CA TRP A 241 -13.87 3.79 11.84
C TRP A 241 -14.34 3.29 13.19
N ASN A 242 -15.60 2.88 13.27
CA ASN A 242 -16.24 2.31 14.43
C ASN A 242 -16.41 0.79 14.22
N LYS A 243 -15.84 -0.02 15.09
CA LYS A 243 -16.04 -1.47 15.07
C LYS A 243 -17.47 -1.81 15.48
N GLN A 244 -18.17 -2.57 14.67
CA GLN A 244 -19.57 -2.97 14.90
C GLN A 244 -19.67 -4.35 15.59
N GLY A 245 -18.59 -5.11 15.61
CA GLY A 245 -18.51 -6.42 16.23
C GLY A 245 -18.44 -7.58 15.23
N VAL A 246 -18.52 -8.78 15.79
CA VAL A 246 -18.40 -10.04 15.03
C VAL A 246 -19.68 -10.33 14.25
N VAL A 247 -19.54 -10.61 12.96
CA VAL A 247 -20.65 -11.00 12.05
C VAL A 247 -20.64 -12.49 11.70
N ILE A 248 -19.45 -13.15 11.72
CA ILE A 248 -19.31 -14.61 11.60
C ILE A 248 -18.32 -15.08 12.66
N ASP A 249 -18.79 -15.95 13.59
CA ASP A 249 -18.00 -16.36 14.76
C ASP A 249 -17.15 -17.61 14.49
N GLY A 250 -16.21 -17.46 13.54
CA GLY A 250 -15.16 -18.43 13.27
C GLY A 250 -15.48 -19.42 12.16
N THR A 251 -14.56 -20.36 11.98
CA THR A 251 -14.58 -21.38 10.93
C THR A 251 -15.84 -22.25 11.01
N PRO A 252 -16.58 -22.48 9.92
CA PRO A 252 -17.70 -23.39 9.93
C PRO A 252 -17.25 -24.83 10.17
N ALA A 253 -18.18 -25.67 10.63
CA ALA A 253 -17.93 -27.12 10.75
C ALA A 253 -17.67 -27.75 9.36
N GLY A 254 -16.93 -28.85 9.31
CA GLY A 254 -16.74 -29.60 8.07
C GLY A 254 -15.29 -29.70 7.58
N GLY A 255 -14.30 -29.49 8.47
CA GLY A 255 -12.89 -29.79 8.17
C GLY A 255 -12.18 -28.75 7.32
N PHE A 256 -12.59 -27.50 7.43
CA PHE A 256 -11.92 -26.38 6.80
C PHE A 256 -10.63 -26.05 7.57
N GLN A 257 -9.58 -25.67 6.81
CA GLN A 257 -8.27 -25.33 7.34
C GLN A 257 -8.11 -23.82 7.26
N ASP A 258 -7.87 -23.18 8.42
CA ASP A 258 -7.78 -21.73 8.49
C ASP A 258 -9.09 -21.04 8.05
N PHE A 259 -9.23 -19.74 8.26
CA PHE A 259 -10.45 -19.02 7.91
C PHE A 259 -10.18 -17.52 7.98
N ARG A 260 -9.97 -16.85 6.81
CA ARG A 260 -9.63 -15.43 6.78
C ARG A 260 -9.97 -14.77 5.45
N ASP A 261 -9.83 -13.45 5.40
CA ASP A 261 -9.96 -12.59 4.22
C ASP A 261 -11.38 -12.61 3.65
N PRO A 262 -12.36 -12.07 4.39
CA PRO A 262 -13.74 -11.99 3.91
C PRO A 262 -13.87 -11.06 2.72
N TYR A 263 -14.74 -11.42 1.78
CA TYR A 263 -15.15 -10.56 0.69
C TYR A 263 -16.67 -10.56 0.53
N TYR A 264 -17.26 -9.37 0.43
CA TYR A 264 -18.68 -9.17 0.25
C TYR A 264 -19.02 -9.01 -1.24
N PHE A 265 -20.11 -9.63 -1.68
CA PHE A 265 -20.68 -9.41 -3.01
C PHE A 265 -22.20 -9.58 -3.01
N GLU A 266 -22.84 -9.07 -4.05
CA GLU A 266 -24.26 -9.25 -4.31
C GLU A 266 -24.45 -9.95 -5.65
N ALA A 267 -25.36 -10.92 -5.69
CA ALA A 267 -25.76 -11.62 -6.90
C ALA A 267 -27.21 -12.10 -6.79
N ASN A 268 -27.95 -12.01 -7.89
CA ASN A 268 -29.35 -12.47 -7.96
C ASN A 268 -30.26 -11.88 -6.86
N GLY A 269 -30.01 -10.61 -6.47
CA GLY A 269 -30.77 -9.93 -5.41
C GLY A 269 -30.48 -10.41 -3.99
N GLN A 270 -29.43 -11.20 -3.79
CA GLN A 270 -29.01 -11.74 -2.51
C GLN A 270 -27.61 -11.26 -2.13
N LYS A 271 -27.38 -11.02 -0.84
CA LYS A 271 -26.08 -10.60 -0.26
C LYS A 271 -25.32 -11.79 0.27
N TYR A 272 -24.02 -11.83 -0.02
CA TYR A 272 -23.12 -12.92 0.34
C TYR A 272 -21.80 -12.39 0.90
N ILE A 273 -21.18 -13.19 1.78
CA ILE A 273 -19.76 -13.10 2.17
C ILE A 273 -19.11 -14.42 1.75
N ILE A 274 -17.95 -14.33 1.12
CA ILE A 274 -17.04 -15.46 0.96
C ILE A 274 -15.84 -15.25 1.87
N VAL A 275 -15.25 -16.36 2.34
CA VAL A 275 -14.05 -16.30 3.20
C VAL A 275 -13.05 -17.32 2.69
N GLY A 276 -11.79 -16.89 2.57
CA GLY A 276 -10.69 -17.75 2.14
C GLY A 276 -10.39 -18.86 3.13
N THR A 277 -10.16 -20.06 2.61
CA THR A 277 -9.91 -21.27 3.39
C THR A 277 -9.28 -22.37 2.53
N GLY A 278 -9.04 -23.53 3.11
CA GLY A 278 -8.74 -24.79 2.42
C GLY A 278 -9.63 -25.92 2.93
N LYS A 279 -9.92 -26.88 2.07
CA LYS A 279 -10.67 -28.09 2.41
C LYS A 279 -10.12 -29.29 1.66
N ASN A 280 -9.94 -30.42 2.37
CA ASN A 280 -9.38 -31.64 1.80
C ASN A 280 -8.03 -31.42 1.08
N GLY A 281 -7.19 -30.50 1.61
CA GLY A 281 -5.88 -30.18 1.04
C GLY A 281 -5.90 -29.33 -0.23
N VAL A 282 -7.05 -28.75 -0.60
CA VAL A 282 -7.18 -27.85 -1.76
C VAL A 282 -7.81 -26.53 -1.33
N GLY A 283 -7.29 -25.42 -1.86
CA GLY A 283 -7.81 -24.08 -1.61
C GLY A 283 -9.26 -23.91 -2.07
N CYS A 284 -10.04 -23.19 -1.28
CA CYS A 284 -11.43 -22.88 -1.57
C CYS A 284 -11.89 -21.62 -0.84
N CYS A 285 -13.12 -21.18 -1.12
CA CYS A 285 -13.82 -20.18 -0.31
C CYS A 285 -15.11 -20.77 0.25
N THR A 286 -15.40 -20.46 1.53
CA THR A 286 -16.75 -20.70 2.08
C THR A 286 -17.73 -19.66 1.56
N LEU A 287 -19.02 -20.00 1.60
CA LEU A 287 -20.13 -19.13 1.20
C LEU A 287 -21.06 -18.88 2.38
N HIS A 288 -21.28 -17.62 2.72
CA HIS A 288 -22.17 -17.20 3.78
C HIS A 288 -23.25 -16.30 3.20
N LYS A 289 -24.51 -16.73 3.32
CA LYS A 289 -25.68 -16.03 2.81
C LYS A 289 -26.27 -15.15 3.91
N GLN A 290 -26.66 -13.93 3.59
CA GLN A 290 -27.37 -13.07 4.54
C GLN A 290 -28.81 -13.55 4.76
N ASN A 291 -29.20 -13.72 6.03
CA ASN A 291 -30.53 -14.06 6.47
C ASN A 291 -30.99 -13.03 7.52
N GLY A 292 -31.76 -12.03 7.07
CA GLY A 292 -32.10 -10.88 7.91
C GLY A 292 -30.84 -10.10 8.32
N THR A 293 -30.54 -10.04 9.61
CA THR A 293 -29.34 -9.37 10.16
C THR A 293 -28.17 -10.31 10.43
N SER A 294 -28.32 -11.61 10.17
CA SER A 294 -27.29 -12.63 10.42
C SER A 294 -26.77 -13.25 9.13
N TRP A 295 -25.65 -13.96 9.22
CA TRP A 295 -25.03 -14.69 8.12
C TRP A 295 -25.05 -16.19 8.39
N SER A 296 -25.34 -17.00 7.36
CA SER A 296 -25.20 -18.45 7.48
C SER A 296 -23.73 -18.83 7.74
N ASN A 297 -23.52 -19.91 8.50
CA ASN A 297 -22.18 -20.47 8.74
C ASN A 297 -22.26 -22.00 8.73
N ASP A 298 -22.87 -22.57 7.68
CA ASP A 298 -23.21 -23.98 7.51
C ASP A 298 -22.13 -24.78 6.75
N GLY A 299 -21.05 -24.13 6.32
CA GLY A 299 -19.96 -24.77 5.58
C GLY A 299 -20.24 -24.97 4.10
N ALA A 300 -21.18 -24.19 3.53
CA ALA A 300 -21.34 -24.12 2.08
C ALA A 300 -20.04 -23.63 1.41
N ILE A 301 -19.72 -24.17 0.23
CA ILE A 301 -18.54 -23.79 -0.55
C ILE A 301 -19.00 -22.93 -1.72
N PHE A 302 -18.37 -21.76 -1.87
CA PHE A 302 -18.56 -20.86 -3.02
C PHE A 302 -17.90 -21.41 -4.27
N PHE A 303 -16.60 -21.71 -4.17
CA PHE A 303 -15.78 -22.28 -5.23
C PHE A 303 -14.58 -22.98 -4.61
N GLN A 304 -14.10 -24.05 -5.24
CA GLN A 304 -12.95 -24.84 -4.81
C GLN A 304 -12.07 -25.18 -6.00
N GLY A 305 -10.75 -25.12 -5.80
CA GLY A 305 -9.78 -25.63 -6.75
C GLY A 305 -9.88 -27.15 -6.93
N THR A 306 -9.28 -27.64 -8.01
CA THR A 306 -9.26 -29.08 -8.34
C THR A 306 -7.90 -29.73 -8.10
N SER A 307 -6.85 -28.94 -7.90
CA SER A 307 -5.47 -29.42 -7.76
C SER A 307 -4.69 -28.54 -6.79
N ALA A 308 -4.18 -29.10 -5.71
CA ALA A 308 -3.31 -28.38 -4.78
C ALA A 308 -2.03 -27.88 -5.45
N ALA A 309 -1.47 -28.65 -6.40
CA ALA A 309 -0.25 -28.26 -7.11
C ALA A 309 -0.43 -26.96 -7.91
N GLN A 310 -1.59 -26.79 -8.54
CA GLN A 310 -1.91 -25.62 -9.37
C GLN A 310 -2.63 -24.51 -8.59
N HIS A 311 -3.58 -24.90 -7.72
CA HIS A 311 -4.50 -23.98 -7.06
C HIS A 311 -4.17 -23.74 -5.59
N GLY A 312 -3.09 -24.34 -5.07
CA GLY A 312 -2.72 -24.24 -3.66
C GLY A 312 -3.60 -25.05 -2.72
N THR A 313 -3.20 -25.10 -1.46
CA THR A 313 -3.93 -25.76 -0.36
C THR A 313 -4.84 -24.81 0.40
N PHE A 314 -4.65 -23.52 0.21
CA PHE A 314 -5.38 -22.42 0.85
C PHE A 314 -5.50 -21.23 -0.11
N TRP A 315 -6.60 -20.47 -0.01
CA TRP A 315 -6.81 -19.24 -0.77
C TRP A 315 -6.89 -18.02 0.14
N GLU A 316 -6.08 -17.00 -0.19
CA GLU A 316 -6.10 -15.68 0.42
C GLU A 316 -6.75 -14.65 -0.50
N MET A 317 -7.25 -13.58 0.09
CA MET A 317 -7.72 -12.37 -0.60
C MET A 317 -8.66 -12.65 -1.78
N PRO A 318 -9.75 -13.41 -1.59
CA PRO A 318 -10.70 -13.64 -2.67
C PRO A 318 -11.43 -12.35 -3.04
N ASN A 319 -11.65 -12.14 -4.35
CA ASN A 319 -12.52 -11.07 -4.85
C ASN A 319 -13.52 -11.64 -5.85
N VAL A 320 -14.72 -11.06 -5.88
CA VAL A 320 -15.78 -11.36 -6.84
C VAL A 320 -16.25 -10.07 -7.48
N THR A 321 -15.94 -9.86 -8.74
CA THR A 321 -16.19 -8.59 -9.43
C THR A 321 -17.11 -8.82 -10.63
N PRO A 322 -18.27 -8.15 -10.74
CA PRO A 322 -19.10 -8.21 -11.93
C PRO A 322 -18.38 -7.58 -13.13
N MET A 323 -18.38 -8.28 -14.28
CA MET A 323 -17.69 -7.86 -15.49
C MET A 323 -18.64 -7.56 -16.67
N GLY A 324 -19.94 -7.46 -16.39
CA GLY A 324 -20.99 -7.30 -17.40
C GLY A 324 -21.50 -8.62 -17.96
N ASP A 325 -22.64 -8.59 -18.64
CA ASP A 325 -23.29 -9.73 -19.30
C ASP A 325 -23.50 -10.95 -18.39
N GLY A 326 -23.74 -10.72 -17.09
CA GLY A 326 -23.92 -11.78 -16.09
C GLY A 326 -22.62 -12.52 -15.72
N ARG A 327 -21.47 -12.11 -16.25
CA ARG A 327 -20.16 -12.69 -15.95
C ARG A 327 -19.53 -12.01 -14.74
N PHE A 328 -18.77 -12.78 -13.99
CA PHE A 328 -17.98 -12.35 -12.84
C PHE A 328 -16.52 -12.78 -13.01
N LEU A 329 -15.63 -11.94 -12.54
CA LEU A 329 -14.23 -12.28 -12.34
C LEU A 329 -14.05 -12.69 -10.87
N PHE A 330 -13.62 -13.94 -10.65
CA PHE A 330 -13.17 -14.40 -9.34
C PHE A 330 -11.64 -14.41 -9.30
N THR A 331 -11.04 -13.79 -8.29
CA THR A 331 -9.58 -13.81 -8.08
C THR A 331 -9.24 -14.27 -6.67
N CYS A 332 -8.08 -14.92 -6.52
CA CYS A 332 -7.52 -15.26 -5.21
C CYS A 332 -5.99 -15.44 -5.31
N THR A 333 -5.31 -15.36 -4.18
CA THR A 333 -3.88 -15.68 -4.07
C THR A 333 -3.74 -17.06 -3.43
N PRO A 334 -3.18 -18.07 -4.15
CA PRO A 334 -3.05 -19.43 -3.63
C PRO A 334 -1.81 -19.55 -2.75
N LEU A 335 -1.93 -20.25 -1.62
CA LEU A 335 -0.80 -20.68 -0.80
C LEU A 335 -0.61 -22.20 -0.93
N GLY A 336 0.63 -22.67 -0.75
CA GLY A 336 0.95 -24.10 -0.80
C GLY A 336 0.89 -24.71 -2.20
N THR A 337 1.01 -23.89 -3.25
CA THR A 337 1.15 -24.38 -4.63
C THR A 337 2.60 -24.78 -4.92
N SER A 338 2.81 -25.83 -5.73
CA SER A 338 4.13 -26.24 -6.21
C SER A 338 4.58 -25.48 -7.47
N GLN A 339 3.69 -24.69 -8.07
CA GLN A 339 3.97 -23.93 -9.31
C GLN A 339 4.29 -22.45 -9.04
N GLY A 340 4.54 -22.09 -7.78
CA GLY A 340 4.78 -20.71 -7.36
C GLY A 340 3.49 -19.92 -7.10
N VAL A 341 3.62 -18.78 -6.42
CA VAL A 341 2.49 -17.95 -5.99
C VAL A 341 2.20 -16.88 -7.04
N ARG A 342 1.06 -16.99 -7.70
CA ARG A 342 0.52 -15.98 -8.63
C ARG A 342 -0.97 -15.80 -8.35
N THR A 343 -1.49 -14.61 -8.51
CA THR A 343 -2.93 -14.38 -8.40
C THR A 343 -3.67 -15.13 -9.50
N LEU A 344 -4.51 -16.07 -9.08
CA LEU A 344 -5.38 -16.86 -9.96
C LEU A 344 -6.65 -16.08 -10.29
N CYS A 345 -7.10 -16.19 -11.53
CA CYS A 345 -8.31 -15.54 -12.03
C CYS A 345 -9.17 -16.57 -12.77
N TRP A 346 -10.48 -16.55 -12.52
CA TRP A 346 -11.48 -17.27 -13.31
C TRP A 346 -12.60 -16.33 -13.72
N VAL A 347 -13.03 -16.45 -14.96
CA VAL A 347 -14.27 -15.84 -15.43
C VAL A 347 -15.38 -16.90 -15.33
N GLY A 348 -16.58 -16.49 -14.93
CA GLY A 348 -17.67 -17.42 -14.78
C GLY A 348 -18.98 -16.75 -14.42
N THR A 349 -19.94 -17.53 -13.94
CA THR A 349 -21.26 -17.08 -13.52
C THR A 349 -21.58 -17.47 -12.08
N ILE A 350 -22.53 -16.79 -11.46
CA ILE A 350 -23.01 -17.09 -10.12
C ILE A 350 -24.44 -17.63 -10.23
N GLY A 351 -24.65 -18.86 -9.76
CA GLY A 351 -25.93 -19.51 -9.74
C GLY A 351 -26.91 -18.90 -8.72
N SER A 352 -28.18 -19.30 -8.77
CA SER A 352 -29.20 -18.87 -7.81
C SER A 352 -28.93 -19.32 -6.38
N ASP A 353 -28.07 -20.34 -6.20
CA ASP A 353 -27.56 -20.81 -4.90
C ASP A 353 -26.35 -19.99 -4.38
N GLY A 354 -25.90 -19.00 -5.15
CA GLY A 354 -24.77 -18.12 -4.81
C GLY A 354 -23.40 -18.70 -5.13
N LYS A 355 -23.32 -19.91 -5.71
CA LYS A 355 -22.05 -20.55 -6.05
C LYS A 355 -21.52 -20.09 -7.39
N PHE A 356 -20.19 -20.05 -7.48
CA PHE A 356 -19.48 -19.70 -8.71
C PHE A 356 -19.23 -20.94 -9.57
N THR A 357 -19.47 -20.79 -10.86
CA THR A 357 -19.13 -21.77 -11.90
C THR A 357 -18.21 -21.11 -12.91
N ALA A 358 -16.97 -21.58 -12.98
CA ALA A 358 -15.99 -21.09 -13.96
C ALA A 358 -16.42 -21.46 -15.38
N ASP A 359 -16.12 -20.56 -16.33
CA ASP A 359 -16.30 -20.84 -17.76
C ASP A 359 -15.24 -21.81 -18.32
N GLY A 360 -15.35 -22.14 -19.61
CA GLY A 360 -14.45 -23.09 -20.27
C GLY A 360 -13.00 -22.58 -20.51
N ASN A 361 -12.71 -21.30 -20.24
CA ASN A 361 -11.39 -20.71 -20.49
C ASN A 361 -10.33 -21.12 -19.45
N GLY A 362 -10.78 -21.73 -18.33
CA GLY A 362 -9.88 -22.16 -17.27
C GLY A 362 -9.26 -21.00 -16.47
N ILE A 363 -8.07 -21.23 -15.93
CA ILE A 363 -7.35 -20.24 -15.11
C ILE A 363 -6.68 -19.22 -16.02
N GLN A 364 -6.86 -17.95 -15.69
CA GLN A 364 -6.06 -16.85 -16.19
C GLN A 364 -5.21 -16.28 -15.02
N TYR A 365 -4.19 -15.52 -15.35
CA TYR A 365 -3.28 -14.95 -14.37
C TYR A 365 -3.20 -13.43 -14.55
N LEU A 366 -3.17 -12.68 -13.44
CA LEU A 366 -2.92 -11.23 -13.51
C LEU A 366 -1.51 -10.92 -14.00
N GLU A 367 -0.54 -11.70 -13.56
CA GLU A 367 0.86 -11.51 -13.92
C GLU A 367 1.27 -12.50 -15.01
N MET A 368 2.02 -12.03 -16.01
CA MET A 368 2.65 -12.91 -16.98
C MET A 368 3.66 -13.82 -16.27
N GLY A 369 3.34 -15.11 -16.15
CA GLY A 369 4.21 -16.09 -15.51
C GLY A 369 5.54 -16.27 -16.24
N GLY A 370 6.56 -16.66 -15.51
CA GLY A 370 7.92 -16.80 -16.02
C GLY A 370 8.71 -15.49 -16.00
N ILE A 371 8.14 -14.40 -16.52
CA ILE A 371 8.80 -13.08 -16.54
C ILE A 371 8.59 -12.28 -15.24
N SER A 372 7.40 -12.35 -14.63
CA SER A 372 7.13 -11.67 -13.36
C SER A 372 7.70 -12.37 -12.15
N ARG A 373 8.16 -13.59 -12.29
CA ARG A 373 8.56 -14.51 -11.23
C ARG A 373 7.46 -14.73 -10.18
N ASP A 374 7.23 -15.98 -9.85
CA ASP A 374 6.21 -16.37 -8.88
C ASP A 374 6.49 -15.81 -7.49
N GLY A 375 5.51 -15.10 -6.92
CA GLY A 375 5.61 -14.40 -5.64
C GLY A 375 6.37 -13.06 -5.67
N TYR A 376 6.72 -12.53 -6.84
CA TYR A 376 7.47 -11.27 -6.98
C TYR A 376 6.77 -10.22 -7.86
N GLY A 377 5.67 -10.57 -8.52
CA GLY A 377 4.78 -9.65 -9.22
C GLY A 377 3.64 -9.17 -8.35
N LEU A 378 2.60 -8.61 -8.96
CA LEU A 378 1.40 -8.18 -8.27
C LEU A 378 0.64 -9.36 -7.66
N LEU A 379 0.37 -9.26 -6.37
CA LEU A 379 -0.40 -10.22 -5.58
C LEU A 379 -1.56 -9.54 -4.85
N SER A 380 -2.53 -10.34 -4.43
CA SER A 380 -3.61 -9.93 -3.51
C SER A 380 -4.23 -8.58 -3.89
N PRO A 381 -4.81 -8.48 -5.11
CA PRO A 381 -5.34 -7.22 -5.61
C PRO A 381 -6.61 -6.80 -4.87
N THR A 382 -6.86 -5.51 -4.85
CA THR A 382 -8.19 -4.94 -4.67
C THR A 382 -8.73 -4.45 -6.01
N ILE A 383 -10.04 -4.63 -6.20
CA ILE A 383 -10.75 -4.24 -7.42
C ILE A 383 -11.89 -3.29 -7.06
N TYR A 384 -12.02 -2.20 -7.80
CA TYR A 384 -13.05 -1.18 -7.58
C TYR A 384 -13.63 -0.68 -8.89
N GLN A 385 -14.94 -0.50 -8.92
CA GLN A 385 -15.65 -0.01 -10.09
C GLN A 385 -16.12 1.42 -9.89
N LYS A 386 -15.74 2.30 -10.82
CA LYS A 386 -16.12 3.71 -10.81
C LYS A 386 -16.17 4.28 -12.22
N ASP A 387 -17.22 5.04 -12.51
CA ASP A 387 -17.39 5.76 -13.78
C ASP A 387 -17.19 4.87 -15.04
N GLY A 388 -17.73 3.65 -14.98
CA GLY A 388 -17.65 2.68 -16.06
C GLY A 388 -16.31 1.97 -16.21
N LYS A 389 -15.33 2.25 -15.33
CA LYS A 389 -14.03 1.59 -15.29
C LYS A 389 -13.97 0.59 -14.15
N THR A 390 -13.30 -0.53 -14.40
CA THR A 390 -12.93 -1.49 -13.36
C THR A 390 -11.43 -1.33 -13.10
N LEU A 391 -11.10 -0.82 -11.93
CA LEU A 391 -9.73 -0.51 -11.51
C LEU A 391 -9.20 -1.62 -10.60
N LEU A 392 -7.96 -1.99 -10.79
CA LEU A 392 -7.27 -3.01 -10.01
C LEU A 392 -5.88 -2.49 -9.60
N LEU A 393 -5.51 -2.69 -8.35
CA LEU A 393 -4.13 -2.56 -7.87
C LEU A 393 -3.86 -3.60 -6.77
N GLY A 394 -2.62 -3.95 -6.55
CA GLY A 394 -2.24 -4.94 -5.54
C GLY A 394 -0.80 -4.74 -5.08
N ILE A 395 -0.40 -5.53 -4.09
CA ILE A 395 0.97 -5.47 -3.59
C ILE A 395 1.96 -6.02 -4.61
N VAL A 396 3.09 -5.34 -4.75
CA VAL A 396 4.30 -5.84 -5.41
C VAL A 396 5.39 -5.98 -4.34
N PRO A 397 5.54 -7.16 -3.74
CA PRO A 397 6.41 -7.33 -2.59
C PRO A 397 7.88 -7.17 -2.99
N ASP A 398 8.66 -6.52 -2.13
CA ASP A 398 10.10 -6.73 -2.17
C ASP A 398 10.46 -7.99 -1.36
N LYS A 399 11.43 -8.72 -1.82
CA LYS A 399 12.02 -9.86 -1.11
C LYS A 399 13.45 -9.52 -0.70
N LEU A 400 13.62 -8.27 -0.30
CA LEU A 400 14.92 -7.76 0.16
C LEU A 400 15.29 -8.39 1.50
N PRO A 401 16.59 -8.47 1.82
CA PRO A 401 17.03 -8.78 3.16
C PRO A 401 16.41 -7.80 4.18
N THR A 402 16.08 -8.30 5.35
CA THR A 402 15.53 -7.50 6.47
C THR A 402 16.34 -6.26 6.79
N ARG A 403 17.67 -6.33 6.59
CA ARG A 403 18.58 -5.20 6.78
C ARG A 403 18.26 -4.05 5.81
N ASP A 404 18.02 -4.35 4.54
CA ASP A 404 17.72 -3.33 3.53
C ASP A 404 16.40 -2.63 3.87
N ASN A 405 15.35 -3.37 4.26
CA ASN A 405 14.10 -2.78 4.72
C ASN A 405 14.29 -1.90 5.96
N TYR A 406 15.16 -2.32 6.88
CA TYR A 406 15.48 -1.53 8.08
C TYR A 406 16.15 -0.20 7.71
N GLU A 407 17.14 -0.23 6.82
CA GLU A 407 17.88 0.95 6.35
C GLU A 407 16.98 1.89 5.52
N MET A 408 16.10 1.33 4.67
CA MET A 408 15.12 2.09 3.92
C MET A 408 14.04 2.74 4.80
N GLY A 409 13.66 2.09 5.92
CA GLY A 409 12.57 2.51 6.77
C GLY A 409 11.17 2.19 6.23
N TRP A 410 11.09 1.39 5.16
CA TRP A 410 9.84 0.93 4.54
C TRP A 410 10.03 -0.44 3.89
N ALA A 411 8.91 -1.14 3.66
CA ALA A 411 8.89 -2.41 2.93
C ALA A 411 7.63 -2.48 2.06
N HIS A 412 7.83 -2.98 0.84
CA HIS A 412 6.82 -3.19 -0.19
C HIS A 412 6.21 -1.90 -0.74
N ASN A 413 5.46 -2.02 -1.82
CA ASN A 413 4.66 -0.98 -2.45
C ASN A 413 3.54 -1.63 -3.27
N TYR A 414 2.64 -0.83 -3.84
CA TYR A 414 1.56 -1.31 -4.69
C TYR A 414 1.89 -1.07 -6.15
N SER A 415 1.30 -1.87 -7.05
CA SER A 415 1.36 -1.63 -8.48
C SER A 415 0.69 -0.31 -8.84
N LEU A 416 0.91 0.17 -10.05
CA LEU A 416 0.02 1.17 -10.63
C LEU A 416 -1.40 0.62 -10.77
N PRO A 417 -2.42 1.48 -10.74
CA PRO A 417 -3.77 1.06 -11.05
C PRO A 417 -3.86 0.61 -12.50
N ARG A 418 -4.47 -0.58 -12.70
CA ARG A 418 -4.78 -1.14 -14.02
C ARG A 418 -6.26 -0.99 -14.30
N GLU A 419 -6.63 -0.62 -15.52
CA GLU A 419 -7.99 -0.77 -16.02
C GLU A 419 -8.13 -2.20 -16.54
N ILE A 420 -9.09 -2.96 -16.00
CA ILE A 420 -9.35 -4.33 -16.42
C ILE A 420 -10.71 -4.47 -17.09
N SER A 421 -10.78 -5.36 -18.07
CA SER A 421 -12.02 -5.70 -18.78
C SER A 421 -11.93 -7.13 -19.33
N LEU A 422 -13.03 -7.63 -19.90
CA LEU A 422 -13.02 -8.90 -20.63
C LEU A 422 -13.13 -8.63 -22.13
N ALA A 423 -12.29 -9.29 -22.91
CA ALA A 423 -12.49 -9.40 -24.34
C ALA A 423 -13.72 -10.29 -24.66
N SER A 424 -14.17 -10.28 -25.90
CA SER A 424 -15.35 -11.06 -26.32
C SER A 424 -15.18 -12.57 -26.13
N ASP A 425 -13.95 -13.07 -26.21
CA ASP A 425 -13.60 -14.47 -25.97
C ASP A 425 -13.41 -14.82 -24.47
N GLY A 426 -13.62 -13.86 -23.57
CA GLY A 426 -13.42 -14.02 -22.12
C GLY A 426 -12.00 -13.82 -21.63
N THR A 427 -11.07 -13.44 -22.50
CA THR A 427 -9.69 -13.10 -22.10
C THR A 427 -9.69 -11.86 -21.20
N LEU A 428 -8.99 -11.93 -20.07
CA LEU A 428 -8.77 -10.80 -19.17
C LEU A 428 -7.82 -9.80 -19.84
N VAL A 429 -8.28 -8.58 -20.02
CA VAL A 429 -7.55 -7.46 -20.62
C VAL A 429 -7.11 -6.52 -19.52
N GLN A 430 -5.85 -6.13 -19.53
CA GLN A 430 -5.25 -5.23 -18.55
C GLN A 430 -4.54 -4.08 -19.26
N LYS A 431 -4.90 -2.85 -18.91
CA LYS A 431 -4.30 -1.63 -19.43
C LYS A 431 -3.85 -0.72 -18.28
N PRO A 432 -2.88 0.16 -18.48
CA PRO A 432 -2.60 1.19 -17.48
C PRO A 432 -3.83 2.08 -17.30
N TYR A 433 -4.06 2.53 -16.09
CA TYR A 433 -5.12 3.51 -15.81
C TYR A 433 -4.91 4.77 -16.65
N SER A 434 -5.91 5.17 -17.40
CA SER A 434 -5.80 6.27 -18.36
C SER A 434 -5.47 7.62 -17.71
N GLY A 435 -5.79 7.80 -16.42
CA GLY A 435 -5.44 9.02 -15.66
C GLY A 435 -3.94 9.20 -15.39
N LEU A 436 -3.12 8.15 -15.55
CA LEU A 436 -1.67 8.23 -15.34
C LEU A 436 -0.96 9.21 -16.30
N THR A 437 -1.57 9.51 -17.44
CA THR A 437 -1.05 10.53 -18.37
C THR A 437 -0.94 11.92 -17.75
N GLY A 438 -1.67 12.18 -16.65
CA GLY A 438 -1.55 13.43 -15.89
C GLY A 438 -0.19 13.68 -15.27
N MET A 439 0.64 12.63 -15.11
CA MET A 439 2.02 12.75 -14.60
C MET A 439 3.03 13.20 -15.66
N ARG A 440 2.69 13.15 -16.96
CA ARG A 440 3.63 13.48 -18.05
C ARG A 440 4.07 14.92 -17.94
N THR A 441 5.38 15.14 -17.96
CA THR A 441 5.98 16.48 -18.01
C THR A 441 6.18 16.92 -19.48
N ASP A 442 6.61 18.16 -19.69
CA ASP A 442 7.01 18.66 -21.00
C ASP A 442 8.28 17.99 -21.55
N ASN A 443 9.04 17.30 -20.70
CA ASN A 443 10.24 16.58 -21.08
C ASN A 443 9.86 15.24 -21.73
N SER A 444 9.83 15.23 -23.05
CA SER A 444 9.33 14.12 -23.87
C SER A 444 10.23 13.82 -25.06
N TYR A 445 10.07 12.59 -25.58
CA TYR A 445 10.71 12.10 -26.81
C TYR A 445 9.68 11.47 -27.72
N THR A 446 9.80 11.68 -29.01
CA THR A 446 8.95 11.05 -30.03
C THR A 446 9.79 10.62 -31.23
N LEU A 447 9.57 9.40 -31.71
CA LEU A 447 10.13 8.87 -32.93
C LEU A 447 9.04 8.12 -33.70
N ASN A 448 8.89 8.42 -34.97
CA ASN A 448 8.08 7.62 -35.89
C ASN A 448 8.90 7.33 -37.13
N GLY A 449 9.30 6.08 -37.32
CA GLY A 449 10.15 5.69 -38.43
C GLY A 449 10.83 4.34 -38.22
N LYS A 450 11.77 4.05 -39.11
CA LYS A 450 12.58 2.83 -39.03
C LYS A 450 13.72 2.99 -38.05
N ILE A 451 13.93 1.98 -37.23
CA ILE A 451 15.08 1.87 -36.33
C ILE A 451 15.86 0.60 -36.65
N ILE A 452 17.18 0.69 -36.52
CA ILE A 452 18.13 -0.41 -36.47
C ILE A 452 19.27 0.00 -35.53
N GLY A 453 19.75 -0.91 -34.68
CA GLY A 453 20.66 -0.58 -33.60
C GLY A 453 19.97 0.08 -32.42
N THR A 454 20.63 0.99 -31.74
CA THR A 454 20.19 1.63 -30.51
C THR A 454 19.98 3.12 -30.72
N GLN A 455 18.88 3.66 -30.15
CA GLN A 455 18.59 5.10 -30.12
C GLN A 455 18.38 5.57 -28.69
N SER A 456 19.11 6.59 -28.27
CA SER A 456 18.88 7.26 -26.99
C SER A 456 17.52 7.97 -26.97
N LEU A 457 16.82 7.90 -25.85
CA LEU A 457 15.57 8.61 -25.62
C LEU A 457 15.78 10.02 -25.02
N ALA A 458 17.03 10.51 -24.99
CA ALA A 458 17.28 11.89 -24.55
C ALA A 458 16.41 12.91 -25.31
N PRO A 459 15.83 13.93 -24.63
CA PRO A 459 16.18 14.40 -23.29
C PRO A 459 15.54 13.62 -22.13
N VAL A 460 14.67 12.65 -22.40
CA VAL A 460 13.99 11.86 -21.37
C VAL A 460 15.03 11.01 -20.61
N SER A 461 15.14 11.27 -19.33
CA SER A 461 16.05 10.58 -18.41
C SER A 461 15.54 10.66 -16.97
N GLY A 462 15.95 9.75 -16.13
CA GLY A 462 15.53 9.68 -14.73
C GLY A 462 15.15 8.26 -14.31
N ARG A 463 14.52 8.17 -13.16
CA ARG A 463 13.98 6.92 -12.61
C ARG A 463 12.45 6.95 -12.50
N GLN A 464 11.82 8.02 -12.97
CA GLN A 464 10.38 8.20 -13.09
C GLN A 464 10.07 8.44 -14.57
N LEU A 465 9.79 7.34 -15.29
CA LEU A 465 9.67 7.37 -16.75
C LEU A 465 8.42 6.62 -17.22
N GLU A 466 7.86 7.09 -18.33
CA GLU A 466 6.93 6.33 -19.17
C GLU A 466 7.59 6.10 -20.53
N LEU A 467 7.66 4.84 -20.97
CA LEU A 467 8.21 4.44 -22.25
C LEU A 467 7.15 3.65 -23.01
N GLN A 468 6.75 4.11 -24.17
CA GLN A 468 5.77 3.46 -25.03
C GLN A 468 6.36 3.20 -26.39
N GLY A 469 6.35 1.95 -26.85
CA GLY A 469 6.83 1.53 -28.16
C GLY A 469 5.80 0.66 -28.87
N ARG A 470 5.51 1.01 -30.12
CA ARG A 470 4.71 0.23 -31.07
C ARG A 470 5.65 -0.23 -32.19
N PHE A 471 5.93 -1.50 -32.24
CA PHE A 471 6.89 -2.08 -33.18
C PHE A 471 6.17 -2.95 -34.20
N THR A 472 6.44 -2.76 -35.50
CA THR A 472 6.00 -3.71 -36.52
C THR A 472 6.91 -4.93 -36.45
N VAL A 473 6.34 -6.07 -36.05
CA VAL A 473 7.10 -7.31 -35.84
C VAL A 473 7.52 -7.91 -37.18
N THR A 474 8.83 -8.06 -37.41
CA THR A 474 9.39 -8.70 -38.61
C THR A 474 10.35 -9.83 -38.22
N SER A 475 11.53 -9.50 -37.74
CA SER A 475 12.58 -10.44 -37.31
C SER A 475 13.46 -9.80 -36.25
N GLY A 476 14.28 -10.59 -35.59
CA GLY A 476 15.26 -10.13 -34.62
C GLY A 476 14.62 -9.66 -33.30
N GLU A 477 15.37 -8.85 -32.60
CA GLU A 477 15.02 -8.37 -31.25
C GLU A 477 14.66 -6.89 -31.26
N MET A 478 13.70 -6.50 -30.41
CA MET A 478 13.29 -5.10 -30.22
C MET A 478 12.84 -4.86 -28.78
N GLY A 479 12.98 -3.62 -28.30
CA GLY A 479 12.56 -3.29 -26.94
C GLY A 479 13.21 -2.04 -26.38
N PHE A 480 13.29 -2.01 -25.04
CA PHE A 480 13.81 -0.90 -24.27
C PHE A 480 14.94 -1.32 -23.34
N ARG A 481 15.90 -0.41 -23.13
CA ARG A 481 16.84 -0.44 -22.02
C ARG A 481 16.62 0.79 -21.17
N PHE A 482 16.62 0.62 -19.86
CA PHE A 482 16.36 1.69 -18.90
C PHE A 482 17.18 1.48 -17.63
N LEU A 483 17.20 2.44 -16.71
CA LEU A 483 18.15 2.48 -15.60
C LEU A 483 19.59 2.30 -16.10
N LYS A 484 19.91 2.98 -17.20
CA LYS A 484 21.18 2.79 -17.90
C LYS A 484 22.22 3.80 -17.44
N SER A 485 23.47 3.33 -17.31
CA SER A 485 24.69 4.12 -17.18
C SER A 485 25.88 3.26 -17.61
N GLY A 486 26.48 3.57 -18.75
CA GLY A 486 27.50 2.73 -19.34
C GLY A 486 26.98 1.34 -19.69
N SER A 487 27.58 0.29 -19.12
CA SER A 487 27.14 -1.11 -19.31
C SER A 487 26.01 -1.53 -18.36
N ARG A 488 25.74 -0.75 -17.28
CA ARG A 488 24.67 -1.04 -16.33
C ARG A 488 23.33 -0.69 -16.92
N GLN A 489 22.38 -1.61 -16.87
CA GLN A 489 21.02 -1.41 -17.38
C GLN A 489 20.06 -2.54 -16.99
N ALA A 490 18.76 -2.27 -17.04
CA ALA A 490 17.71 -3.27 -17.21
C ALA A 490 17.33 -3.32 -18.70
N SER A 491 17.03 -4.49 -19.25
CA SER A 491 16.65 -4.65 -20.64
C SER A 491 15.34 -5.43 -20.76
N LEU A 492 14.34 -4.84 -21.42
CA LEU A 492 13.11 -5.52 -21.84
C LEU A 492 13.17 -5.77 -23.33
N THR A 493 13.24 -7.03 -23.73
CA THR A 493 13.49 -7.45 -25.12
C THR A 493 12.41 -8.41 -25.59
N TYR A 494 11.78 -8.13 -26.71
CA TYR A 494 10.98 -9.09 -27.45
C TYR A 494 11.79 -9.63 -28.61
N ASN A 495 11.85 -10.96 -28.73
CA ASN A 495 12.49 -11.65 -29.84
C ASN A 495 11.41 -12.17 -30.80
N ALA A 496 11.34 -11.58 -31.99
CA ALA A 496 10.31 -11.89 -32.99
C ALA A 496 10.45 -13.32 -33.55
N ASP A 497 11.66 -13.88 -33.58
CA ASP A 497 11.93 -15.17 -34.21
C ASP A 497 11.36 -16.33 -33.38
N ASN A 498 11.44 -16.22 -32.04
CA ASN A 498 10.92 -17.25 -31.13
C ASN A 498 9.66 -16.82 -30.32
N GLY A 499 9.29 -15.54 -30.35
CA GLY A 499 8.10 -15.02 -29.64
C GLY A 499 8.28 -14.84 -28.13
N MET A 500 9.53 -14.79 -27.66
CA MET A 500 9.86 -14.63 -26.24
C MET A 500 9.97 -13.15 -25.88
N LEU A 501 9.32 -12.76 -24.78
CA LEU A 501 9.58 -11.51 -24.07
C LEU A 501 10.53 -11.81 -22.91
N THR A 502 11.62 -11.05 -22.81
CA THR A 502 12.68 -11.25 -21.81
C THR A 502 12.95 -9.96 -21.05
N LEU A 503 12.98 -10.05 -19.73
CA LEU A 503 13.49 -9.01 -18.84
C LEU A 503 14.85 -9.47 -18.30
N ASP A 504 15.91 -8.74 -18.64
CA ASP A 504 17.26 -8.99 -18.18
C ASP A 504 17.70 -7.94 -17.15
N LEU A 505 17.95 -8.38 -15.92
CA LEU A 505 18.40 -7.59 -14.78
C LEU A 505 19.86 -7.88 -14.40
N THR A 506 20.57 -8.71 -15.17
CA THR A 506 21.94 -9.15 -14.85
C THR A 506 22.95 -8.01 -14.82
N GLN A 507 22.65 -6.93 -15.55
CA GLN A 507 23.51 -5.77 -15.67
C GLN A 507 23.16 -4.62 -14.68
N LEU A 508 22.22 -4.82 -13.76
CA LEU A 508 21.94 -3.80 -12.72
C LEU A 508 23.03 -3.73 -11.64
N ASP A 509 23.96 -4.69 -11.63
CA ASP A 509 25.20 -4.68 -10.83
C ASP A 509 24.97 -4.76 -9.31
N ARG A 510 23.96 -5.49 -8.88
CA ARG A 510 23.78 -5.81 -7.46
C ARG A 510 24.88 -6.75 -6.96
N THR A 511 25.27 -6.58 -5.70
CA THR A 511 26.37 -7.37 -5.11
C THR A 511 25.98 -8.82 -4.79
N ALA A 512 26.97 -9.67 -4.53
CA ALA A 512 26.78 -11.09 -4.27
C ALA A 512 25.94 -11.40 -3.01
N ASN A 513 25.82 -10.46 -2.07
CA ASN A 513 25.03 -10.63 -0.84
C ASN A 513 23.55 -10.30 -1.03
N ASP A 514 23.17 -9.80 -2.19
CA ASP A 514 21.79 -9.46 -2.51
C ASP A 514 20.99 -10.69 -2.87
N ASN A 515 19.69 -10.63 -2.67
CA ASN A 515 18.77 -11.66 -3.13
C ASN A 515 18.90 -11.84 -4.64
N ASP A 516 19.28 -13.05 -5.10
CA ASP A 516 19.49 -13.39 -6.51
C ASP A 516 18.24 -13.15 -7.38
N SER A 517 17.09 -12.99 -6.75
CA SER A 517 15.81 -12.71 -7.39
C SER A 517 15.80 -11.44 -8.26
N TYR A 518 16.73 -10.52 -8.05
CA TYR A 518 16.77 -9.25 -8.77
C TYR A 518 17.99 -9.11 -9.70
N LYS A 519 18.62 -10.22 -10.05
CA LYS A 519 19.82 -10.26 -10.89
C LYS A 519 19.69 -11.17 -12.11
N GLY A 520 18.54 -11.79 -12.27
CA GLY A 520 18.35 -12.84 -13.27
C GLY A 520 17.90 -12.32 -14.63
N THR A 521 17.80 -13.26 -15.53
CA THR A 521 17.10 -13.13 -16.81
C THR A 521 15.82 -13.93 -16.73
N TYR A 522 14.69 -13.28 -17.00
CA TYR A 522 13.34 -13.85 -16.88
C TYR A 522 12.65 -13.75 -18.22
N SER A 523 11.98 -14.81 -18.65
CA SER A 523 11.35 -14.86 -19.97
C SER A 523 9.99 -15.53 -19.94
N ALA A 524 9.09 -15.05 -20.78
CA ALA A 524 7.80 -15.67 -21.04
C ALA A 524 7.48 -15.62 -22.53
N SER A 525 6.83 -16.65 -23.05
CA SER A 525 6.16 -16.56 -24.35
C SER A 525 4.94 -15.68 -24.23
N LEU A 526 4.69 -14.81 -25.19
CA LEU A 526 3.42 -14.10 -25.25
C LEU A 526 2.28 -15.10 -25.43
N PRO A 527 1.17 -14.99 -24.69
CA PRO A 527 0.02 -15.85 -24.85
C PRO A 527 -0.53 -15.86 -26.27
N LYS A 528 -0.40 -14.73 -26.97
CA LYS A 528 -0.66 -14.59 -28.40
C LYS A 528 0.53 -13.90 -29.06
N LYS A 529 1.33 -14.67 -29.82
CA LYS A 529 2.47 -14.16 -30.56
C LYS A 529 1.95 -13.29 -31.72
N PRO A 530 2.42 -12.04 -31.88
CA PRO A 530 2.13 -11.24 -33.07
C PRO A 530 2.66 -11.91 -34.33
N ALA A 531 1.87 -11.93 -35.39
CA ALA A 531 2.29 -12.39 -36.69
C ALA A 531 3.28 -11.39 -37.34
N ASN A 532 3.97 -11.86 -38.38
CA ASN A 532 4.83 -10.98 -39.17
C ASN A 532 4.02 -9.83 -39.79
N GLY A 533 4.46 -8.60 -39.59
CA GLY A 533 3.76 -7.38 -40.00
C GLY A 533 2.73 -6.85 -38.97
N GLU A 534 2.39 -7.61 -37.93
CA GLU A 534 1.52 -7.12 -36.85
C GLU A 534 2.31 -6.22 -35.87
N THR A 535 1.58 -5.46 -35.09
CA THR A 535 2.15 -4.56 -34.10
C THR A 535 2.33 -5.25 -32.75
N LEU A 536 3.53 -5.15 -32.17
CA LEU A 536 3.79 -5.36 -30.75
C LEU A 536 3.77 -4.00 -30.04
N THR A 537 3.02 -3.90 -28.96
CA THR A 537 3.08 -2.73 -28.06
C THR A 537 3.75 -3.12 -26.76
N LEU A 538 4.79 -2.36 -26.38
CA LEU A 538 5.43 -2.42 -25.08
C LEU A 538 5.23 -1.07 -24.39
N HIS A 539 4.68 -1.08 -23.18
CA HIS A 539 4.43 0.13 -22.41
C HIS A 539 4.98 -0.07 -20.99
N VAL A 540 5.96 0.73 -20.60
CA VAL A 540 6.70 0.64 -19.33
C VAL A 540 6.47 1.90 -18.53
N TYR A 541 6.05 1.74 -17.29
CA TYR A 541 6.10 2.76 -16.25
C TYR A 541 7.19 2.38 -15.25
N LEU A 542 8.20 3.22 -15.11
CA LEU A 542 9.32 3.05 -14.19
C LEU A 542 9.21 4.06 -13.05
N ASP A 543 9.38 3.60 -11.81
CA ASP A 543 9.37 4.48 -10.63
C ASP A 543 10.30 3.97 -9.53
N GLY A 544 11.52 4.49 -9.50
CA GLY A 544 12.54 4.11 -8.53
C GLY A 544 12.90 2.62 -8.62
N SER A 545 12.32 1.80 -7.75
CA SER A 545 12.60 0.37 -7.67
C SER A 545 11.49 -0.52 -8.20
N ILE A 546 10.54 0.02 -8.96
CA ILE A 546 9.45 -0.76 -9.54
C ILE A 546 9.21 -0.37 -11.00
N ALA A 547 8.81 -1.33 -11.81
CA ALA A 547 8.22 -1.07 -13.12
C ALA A 547 6.93 -1.88 -13.30
N ASP A 548 5.90 -1.22 -13.84
CA ASP A 548 4.70 -1.84 -14.37
C ASP A 548 4.79 -1.86 -15.89
N ILE A 549 4.66 -3.05 -16.46
CA ILE A 549 4.86 -3.31 -17.90
C ILE A 549 3.59 -3.90 -18.48
N PHE A 550 3.13 -3.30 -19.56
CA PHE A 550 1.93 -3.72 -20.29
C PHE A 550 2.34 -4.14 -21.70
N VAL A 551 1.75 -5.22 -22.18
CA VAL A 551 2.04 -5.81 -23.47
C VAL A 551 0.77 -5.96 -24.28
N ASN A 552 0.74 -5.36 -25.47
CA ASN A 552 -0.40 -5.35 -26.39
C ASN A 552 -1.73 -4.88 -25.78
N ASP A 553 -1.65 -3.99 -24.77
CA ASP A 553 -2.82 -3.53 -24.01
C ASP A 553 -3.72 -4.69 -23.52
N THR A 554 -3.12 -5.84 -23.21
CA THR A 554 -3.85 -7.05 -22.82
C THR A 554 -3.20 -7.74 -21.64
N TRP A 555 -1.89 -7.90 -21.64
CA TRP A 555 -1.16 -8.58 -20.58
C TRP A 555 -0.32 -7.58 -19.79
N ALA A 556 -0.11 -7.87 -18.52
CA ALA A 556 0.68 -7.02 -17.66
C ALA A 556 1.55 -7.85 -16.70
N PHE A 557 2.58 -7.22 -16.19
CA PHE A 557 3.34 -7.70 -15.04
C PHE A 557 4.03 -6.53 -14.35
N SER A 558 4.20 -6.66 -13.03
CA SER A 558 4.94 -5.73 -12.19
C SER A 558 6.24 -6.38 -11.75
N VAL A 559 7.32 -5.63 -11.73
CA VAL A 559 8.61 -6.14 -11.29
C VAL A 559 9.29 -5.16 -10.35
N ARG A 560 10.04 -5.72 -9.38
CA ARG A 560 10.98 -4.94 -8.57
C ARG A 560 12.37 -5.01 -9.19
N LEU A 561 13.01 -3.86 -9.26
CA LEU A 561 14.36 -3.69 -9.78
C LEU A 561 15.07 -2.61 -8.95
N PHE A 562 16.36 -2.82 -8.69
CA PHE A 562 17.07 -2.02 -7.70
C PHE A 562 18.35 -1.44 -8.31
N PRO A 563 18.30 -0.20 -8.86
CA PRO A 563 19.51 0.47 -9.33
C PRO A 563 20.50 0.65 -8.18
N THR A 564 21.79 0.53 -8.47
CA THR A 564 22.88 0.61 -7.48
C THR A 564 23.64 1.93 -7.53
N ASN A 565 23.39 2.76 -8.58
CA ASN A 565 24.10 4.02 -8.77
C ASN A 565 23.14 5.14 -9.18
N ALA A 566 23.37 6.33 -8.67
CA ALA A 566 22.58 7.54 -8.98
C ALA A 566 22.66 7.91 -10.47
N SER A 567 23.74 7.55 -11.18
CA SER A 567 23.89 7.79 -12.62
C SER A 567 23.06 6.87 -13.52
N GLN A 568 22.39 5.85 -12.98
CA GLN A 568 21.50 4.96 -13.74
C GLN A 568 20.17 5.66 -14.04
N VAL A 569 20.16 6.53 -15.04
CA VAL A 569 19.04 7.41 -15.39
C VAL A 569 18.72 7.44 -16.89
N GLU A 570 19.58 6.85 -17.75
CA GLU A 570 19.38 6.88 -19.20
C GLU A 570 18.37 5.80 -19.63
N ALA A 571 17.69 6.05 -20.74
CA ALA A 571 16.84 5.09 -21.43
C ALA A 571 17.10 5.07 -22.93
N GLU A 572 16.90 3.91 -23.54
CA GLU A 572 17.13 3.66 -24.97
C GLU A 572 16.02 2.77 -25.53
N VAL A 573 15.71 2.98 -26.81
CA VAL A 573 14.97 2.01 -27.64
C VAL A 573 15.96 1.33 -28.59
N PHE A 574 15.74 0.06 -28.93
CA PHE A 574 16.60 -0.66 -29.85
C PHE A 574 15.86 -1.68 -30.71
N ALA A 575 16.44 -2.00 -31.84
CA ALA A 575 16.08 -3.14 -32.68
C ALA A 575 17.35 -3.73 -33.34
N THR A 576 17.45 -5.07 -33.42
CA THR A 576 18.59 -5.74 -34.05
C THR A 576 18.43 -5.95 -35.55
N ALA A 577 17.19 -5.86 -36.05
CA ALA A 577 16.83 -5.79 -37.47
C ALA A 577 16.08 -4.52 -37.76
N GLU A 578 16.03 -4.08 -39.03
CA GLU A 578 15.25 -2.89 -39.42
C GLU A 578 13.78 -3.08 -39.05
N THR A 579 13.28 -2.23 -38.17
CA THR A 579 11.94 -2.32 -37.59
C THR A 579 11.24 -0.97 -37.69
N GLN A 580 10.04 -0.93 -38.24
CA GLN A 580 9.18 0.26 -38.16
C GLN A 580 8.70 0.41 -36.71
N ALA A 581 8.90 1.57 -36.12
CA ALA A 581 8.53 1.85 -34.75
C ALA A 581 7.87 3.23 -34.59
N ASP A 582 6.90 3.31 -33.69
CA ASP A 582 6.36 4.54 -33.12
C ASP A 582 6.68 4.53 -31.63
N VAL A 583 7.59 5.40 -31.20
CA VAL A 583 8.10 5.44 -29.82
C VAL A 583 7.80 6.79 -29.22
N GLN A 584 7.25 6.76 -28.02
CA GLN A 584 7.01 7.93 -27.19
C GLN A 584 7.58 7.69 -25.80
N ALA A 585 8.16 8.71 -25.21
CA ALA A 585 8.64 8.63 -23.82
C ALA A 585 8.46 9.97 -23.10
N TRP A 586 8.26 9.89 -21.79
CA TRP A 586 8.10 11.07 -20.92
C TRP A 586 8.84 10.85 -19.60
N THR A 587 9.36 11.95 -19.05
CA THR A 587 9.64 12.03 -17.63
C THR A 587 8.31 12.22 -16.89
N LEU A 588 8.17 11.57 -15.73
CA LEU A 588 6.95 11.62 -14.93
C LEU A 588 7.16 12.40 -13.64
N ASP A 589 6.12 13.14 -13.22
CA ASP A 589 6.06 13.84 -11.94
C ASP A 589 4.68 13.66 -11.32
N ALA A 590 4.60 13.04 -10.16
CA ALA A 590 3.35 12.83 -9.44
C ALA A 590 2.64 14.15 -9.07
N THR A 591 3.38 15.24 -8.93
CA THR A 591 2.86 16.56 -8.59
C THR A 591 2.46 17.37 -9.82
N ASN A 592 2.68 16.84 -11.04
CA ASN A 592 2.31 17.51 -12.28
C ASN A 592 0.78 17.63 -12.38
N GLY A 593 0.28 18.85 -12.52
CA GLY A 593 -1.17 19.13 -12.56
C GLY A 593 -1.86 19.27 -11.19
N THR A 594 -1.24 18.83 -10.10
CA THR A 594 -1.64 19.22 -8.76
C THR A 594 -0.87 20.49 -8.43
N GLY A 595 -1.49 21.66 -8.59
CA GLY A 595 -0.82 22.92 -8.28
C GLY A 595 -0.15 22.85 -6.91
N THR A 596 1.19 22.88 -6.91
CA THR A 596 2.09 23.00 -5.74
C THR A 596 1.46 22.60 -4.40
N GLY A 597 1.82 21.44 -3.88
CA GLY A 597 1.31 20.85 -2.65
C GLY A 597 1.35 21.74 -1.40
N ILE A 598 0.36 22.57 -1.27
CA ILE A 598 -0.13 23.12 -0.03
C ILE A 598 -1.59 22.70 0.02
N PHE A 599 -1.86 21.60 0.71
CA PHE A 599 -3.21 21.15 0.96
C PHE A 599 -3.90 22.18 1.86
N MET A 600 -4.78 22.96 1.26
CA MET A 600 -5.75 23.74 2.02
C MET A 600 -6.91 22.82 2.36
N THR A 601 -7.15 22.57 3.63
CA THR A 601 -8.47 22.13 4.11
C THR A 601 -9.50 23.07 3.50
N PRO A 602 -10.58 22.60 2.84
CA PRO A 602 -11.61 23.49 2.38
C PRO A 602 -12.21 24.21 3.59
N VAL A 603 -11.91 25.47 3.74
CA VAL A 603 -12.68 26.35 4.61
C VAL A 603 -13.99 26.60 3.86
N THR A 604 -15.03 25.91 4.26
CA THR A 604 -16.39 26.25 3.85
C THR A 604 -16.75 27.61 4.45
N GLY A 605 -16.45 28.68 3.73
CA GLY A 605 -16.76 30.05 4.11
C GLY A 605 -16.15 31.03 3.13
N ASN A 606 -17.00 31.85 2.51
CA ASN A 606 -16.66 32.88 1.54
C ASN A 606 -15.85 34.05 2.15
N GLU A 607 -14.69 33.80 2.75
CA GLU A 607 -13.74 34.84 3.10
C GLU A 607 -12.40 34.59 2.39
N VAL A 608 -12.11 35.41 1.39
CA VAL A 608 -10.80 35.47 0.75
C VAL A 608 -9.78 35.92 1.80
N SER A 609 -9.03 34.99 2.35
CA SER A 609 -7.98 35.29 3.33
C SER A 609 -6.90 36.16 2.70
N LYS A 610 -6.73 37.38 3.21
CA LYS A 610 -5.60 38.25 2.85
C LYS A 610 -4.28 37.83 3.49
N ALA A 611 -4.23 36.69 4.16
CA ALA A 611 -3.04 36.21 4.87
C ALA A 611 -1.91 35.88 3.89
N VAL A 612 -0.71 36.31 4.21
CA VAL A 612 0.52 36.10 3.44
C VAL A 612 1.41 35.14 4.23
N TYR A 613 2.02 34.18 3.56
CA TYR A 613 2.90 33.19 4.17
C TYR A 613 4.24 33.13 3.42
N ASN A 614 5.32 32.85 4.11
CA ASN A 614 6.60 32.52 3.47
C ASN A 614 6.59 31.06 2.94
N LEU A 615 7.68 30.62 2.30
CA LEU A 615 7.81 29.28 1.75
C LEU A 615 7.84 28.16 2.82
N GLN A 616 8.07 28.50 4.09
CA GLN A 616 8.01 27.60 5.23
C GLN A 616 6.61 27.53 5.85
N GLY A 617 5.60 28.19 5.24
CA GLY A 617 4.25 28.22 5.77
C GLY A 617 4.03 29.17 6.96
N ILE A 618 5.03 29.98 7.33
CA ILE A 618 4.93 30.93 8.44
C ILE A 618 4.20 32.18 7.96
N ARG A 619 3.11 32.53 8.67
CA ARG A 619 2.33 33.73 8.37
C ARG A 619 3.18 34.99 8.53
N GLN A 620 3.12 35.84 7.52
CA GLN A 620 3.79 37.13 7.51
C GLN A 620 2.80 38.26 7.85
N SER A 621 3.25 39.26 8.58
CA SER A 621 2.42 40.42 8.94
C SER A 621 2.14 41.34 7.75
N THR A 622 3.01 41.32 6.74
CA THR A 622 2.93 42.12 5.53
C THR A 622 3.42 41.33 4.32
N VAL A 623 3.04 41.77 3.11
CA VAL A 623 3.65 41.26 1.86
C VAL A 623 5.14 41.60 1.87
N PRO A 624 6.06 40.60 1.68
CA PRO A 624 7.49 40.88 1.64
C PRO A 624 7.83 41.83 0.47
N GLN A 625 8.82 42.67 0.68
CA GLN A 625 9.30 43.60 -0.36
C GLN A 625 10.15 42.92 -1.43
N SER A 626 10.67 41.72 -1.16
CA SER A 626 11.41 40.89 -2.13
C SER A 626 11.28 39.42 -1.78
N GLY A 627 11.45 38.53 -2.78
CA GLY A 627 11.41 37.09 -2.58
C GLY A 627 10.07 36.46 -2.91
N ILE A 628 9.91 35.17 -2.57
CA ILE A 628 8.71 34.39 -2.88
C ILE A 628 7.81 34.31 -1.64
N PHE A 629 6.51 34.56 -1.84
CA PHE A 629 5.50 34.42 -0.79
C PHE A 629 4.24 33.75 -1.32
N ILE A 630 3.38 33.28 -0.43
CA ILE A 630 2.13 32.60 -0.73
C ILE A 630 0.97 33.44 -0.20
N GLN A 631 0.00 33.70 -1.06
CA GLN A 631 -1.26 34.36 -0.68
C GLN A 631 -2.40 33.70 -1.45
N ASN A 632 -3.49 33.40 -0.77
CA ASN A 632 -4.65 32.71 -1.36
C ASN A 632 -4.27 31.40 -2.09
N GLY A 633 -3.33 30.64 -1.53
CA GLY A 633 -2.85 29.38 -2.11
C GLY A 633 -2.01 29.53 -3.39
N ARG A 634 -1.63 30.75 -3.78
CA ARG A 634 -0.79 31.01 -4.97
C ARG A 634 0.55 31.58 -4.58
N LYS A 635 1.61 31.17 -5.30
CA LYS A 635 2.95 31.75 -5.18
C LYS A 635 3.03 33.08 -5.93
N TYR A 636 3.65 34.05 -5.28
CA TYR A 636 3.95 35.37 -5.85
C TYR A 636 5.44 35.66 -5.66
N VAL A 637 6.01 36.44 -6.56
CA VAL A 637 7.38 36.95 -6.46
C VAL A 637 7.28 38.46 -6.22
N ALA A 638 7.74 38.91 -5.05
CA ALA A 638 7.97 40.32 -4.81
C ALA A 638 9.31 40.70 -5.45
N ARG A 639 9.32 41.73 -6.29
CA ARG A 639 10.50 42.24 -7.03
C ARG A 639 10.99 43.54 -6.41
#